data_9c36f100ac8b9e9c833ca0e34307f5c1
#
_entry.id   9c36f100ac8b9e9c833ca0e34307f5c1
#
_cell.length_a   1.000
_cell.length_b   1.000
_cell.length_c   1.000
_cell.angle_alpha   90.00
_cell.angle_beta   90.00
_cell.angle_gamma   90.00
#
_symmetry.space_group_name_H-M   'P 1'
#
loop_
_entity.id
_entity.type
_entity.pdbx_description
1 polymer ?
#
loop_
_entity_poly.entity_id
_entity_poly.type
_entity_poly.pdbx_seq_one_letter_code
_entity_poly.pdbx_strand_id
1 'polypeptide(L)'
;MALPAVIAISLGGMLGTGIFVLPGLAATKTGASLWLAYLIAAICIMPAAYSKSELATAMPSSGGTYVYIERAFGPLFGTISGIGLWLALVLKSAFALVGIGAYVLVVLGMDSAVITKTVALVFLSAVFLLNIVGAKKAGSFQSYAVLAALVVLTGVFFFGLQAADQTTPFFAKLQNDIVEAGGRMDLIFTIAFVYLSFSGVTKVAAIAEEIKNPSKNLPLGMILSLVIVTAVYVAISFVLTGNVGLQDLNENYSPIHTLAVDLSGPGYEINGINVLGAGIAIIAVLTLISTVNAGVLASSRFPFAMSRDGLLPEFMSRVHKKFLTPANTIAITCIAIAATVLFLDVFEIAKLASAFKVMMFVSVNLAVIVLRETSAQWYQPKYMSPLYPYAQIFGIVTGLFFLWFLGAVPLLSILGIFLLGTIIYYSYGKEVMRTGVLKNYGHRPALYLFNKNTKEQPAEEATSIDLSSLDPKIASDAGAIVPLLGNENSPEMLVEIAAAIQSKKKIQALNITEVPSQTDLDAFLEEPPVASSLRRRLSGLSASKNLAVDFEAVVTHELSDTINQLSSQSSCEWLVMAWDGRSHRGIFISNPIGWLLANINSNLALFKDNGVRHVGKVLLALRPGRKDRNFIEIAQRVCAFYDAALTLLHVVPENTTNKNIFAMEEKSSSKLEQTKTKAEVTIVKSDDPVGTISGMSTSYDLLILGTPEKDNWINVLFGGGKDKFTEESACSVLRLTVKD
;
A
#
# COMPACT_ATOMS: atom_id res chain seq x y z
N MET A 1 15.85 13.47 9.13
CA MET A 1 15.22 14.82 9.06
C MET A 1 14.06 14.92 10.04
N ALA A 2 13.82 16.11 10.67
CA ALA A 2 12.69 16.35 11.57
C ALA A 2 11.45 16.83 10.77
N LEU A 3 10.27 16.83 11.39
CA LEU A 3 8.99 17.19 10.77
C LEU A 3 9.01 18.53 9.98
N PRO A 4 9.59 19.65 10.46
CA PRO A 4 9.61 20.90 9.69
C PRO A 4 10.35 20.77 8.33
N ALA A 5 11.45 20.02 8.30
CA ALA A 5 12.19 19.77 7.06
C ALA A 5 11.38 18.91 6.09
N VAL A 6 10.63 17.94 6.59
CA VAL A 6 9.73 17.08 5.80
C VAL A 6 8.62 17.93 5.15
N ILE A 7 8.00 18.84 5.93
CA ILE A 7 6.99 19.78 5.43
C ILE A 7 7.61 20.70 4.37
N ALA A 8 8.78 21.29 4.63
CA ALA A 8 9.44 22.20 3.69
C ALA A 8 9.78 21.54 2.35
N ILE A 9 10.26 20.29 2.36
CA ILE A 9 10.54 19.51 1.14
C ILE A 9 9.24 19.22 0.36
N SER A 10 8.18 18.86 1.05
CA SER A 10 6.87 18.60 0.44
C SER A 10 6.31 19.88 -0.19
N LEU A 11 6.29 20.98 0.57
CA LEU A 11 5.83 22.31 0.10
C LEU A 11 6.65 22.79 -1.09
N GLY A 12 7.98 22.69 -1.05
CA GLY A 12 8.85 23.07 -2.17
C GLY A 12 8.64 22.24 -3.43
N GLY A 13 8.12 21.03 -3.28
CA GLY A 13 7.68 20.23 -4.44
C GLY A 13 6.33 20.65 -5.01
N MET A 14 5.52 21.41 -4.28
CA MET A 14 4.18 21.86 -4.68
C MET A 14 4.16 23.34 -5.09
N LEU A 15 4.72 24.24 -4.29
CA LEU A 15 4.62 25.68 -4.47
C LEU A 15 5.26 26.24 -5.75
N GLY A 16 6.10 25.51 -6.47
CA GLY A 16 6.71 26.00 -7.73
C GLY A 16 5.68 26.26 -8.81
N THR A 17 5.55 25.31 -9.74
CA THR A 17 4.67 25.44 -10.91
C THR A 17 3.20 25.56 -10.54
N GLY A 18 2.80 24.98 -9.42
CA GLY A 18 1.39 24.89 -9.01
C GLY A 18 0.74 26.23 -8.71
N ILE A 19 1.51 27.24 -8.32
CA ILE A 19 0.99 28.57 -8.02
C ILE A 19 1.52 29.63 -8.96
N PHE A 20 2.78 29.55 -9.39
CA PHE A 20 3.38 30.58 -10.19
C PHE A 20 3.06 30.50 -11.69
N VAL A 21 2.69 29.34 -12.23
CA VAL A 21 2.46 29.15 -13.66
C VAL A 21 1.06 28.60 -13.98
N LEU A 22 0.65 27.55 -13.30
CA LEU A 22 -0.56 26.81 -13.64
C LEU A 22 -1.87 27.61 -13.49
N PRO A 23 -2.02 28.54 -12.51
CA PRO A 23 -3.24 29.31 -12.35
C PRO A 23 -3.65 30.14 -13.56
N GLY A 24 -2.68 30.71 -14.31
CA GLY A 24 -2.95 31.44 -15.55
C GLY A 24 -3.62 30.57 -16.61
N LEU A 25 -3.07 29.37 -16.85
CA LEU A 25 -3.64 28.41 -17.79
C LEU A 25 -4.99 27.83 -17.32
N ALA A 26 -5.16 27.63 -16.04
CA ALA A 26 -6.35 27.02 -15.46
C ALA A 26 -7.52 28.02 -15.38
N ALA A 27 -7.25 29.32 -15.10
CA ALA A 27 -8.25 30.37 -15.01
C ALA A 27 -9.00 30.60 -16.31
N THR A 28 -8.33 30.46 -17.46
CA THR A 28 -8.97 30.63 -18.79
C THR A 28 -10.10 29.65 -19.04
N LYS A 29 -10.12 28.49 -18.35
CA LYS A 29 -11.14 27.46 -18.52
C LYS A 29 -12.29 27.61 -17.51
N THR A 30 -11.99 27.95 -16.25
CA THR A 30 -12.97 27.91 -15.17
C THR A 30 -13.28 29.27 -14.54
N GLY A 31 -12.58 30.32 -14.94
CA GLY A 31 -12.82 31.69 -14.45
C GLY A 31 -12.68 31.78 -12.92
N ALA A 32 -13.63 32.47 -12.29
CA ALA A 32 -13.68 32.69 -10.86
C ALA A 32 -13.78 31.42 -10.00
N SER A 33 -14.19 30.29 -10.60
CA SER A 33 -14.28 28.98 -9.91
C SER A 33 -12.92 28.28 -9.72
N LEU A 34 -11.80 28.91 -10.12
CA LEU A 34 -10.47 28.32 -10.01
C LEU A 34 -10.10 27.88 -8.58
N TRP A 35 -10.42 28.70 -7.57
CA TRP A 35 -10.19 28.34 -6.17
C TRP A 35 -10.94 27.08 -5.74
N LEU A 36 -12.16 26.86 -6.25
CA LEU A 36 -12.96 25.69 -6.00
C LEU A 36 -12.34 24.45 -6.66
N ALA A 37 -11.79 24.58 -7.88
CA ALA A 37 -11.06 23.53 -8.53
C ALA A 37 -9.86 23.03 -7.72
N TYR A 38 -9.06 23.93 -7.13
CA TYR A 38 -7.95 23.55 -6.25
C TYR A 38 -8.43 22.88 -4.96
N LEU A 39 -9.52 23.37 -4.36
CA LEU A 39 -10.08 22.77 -3.15
C LEU A 39 -10.57 21.33 -3.39
N ILE A 40 -11.35 21.13 -4.46
CA ILE A 40 -11.88 19.80 -4.80
C ILE A 40 -10.73 18.86 -5.19
N ALA A 41 -9.74 19.32 -5.97
CA ALA A 41 -8.57 18.53 -6.33
C ALA A 41 -7.81 18.05 -5.07
N ALA A 42 -7.63 18.92 -4.07
CA ALA A 42 -6.99 18.55 -2.81
C ALA A 42 -7.73 17.44 -2.06
N ILE A 43 -9.07 17.54 -1.99
CA ILE A 43 -9.93 16.51 -1.38
C ILE A 43 -9.78 15.18 -2.12
N CYS A 44 -9.79 15.20 -3.44
CA CYS A 44 -9.66 14.00 -4.27
C CYS A 44 -8.25 13.38 -4.23
N ILE A 45 -7.21 14.15 -3.90
CA ILE A 45 -5.82 13.69 -3.75
C ILE A 45 -5.55 13.12 -2.36
N MET A 46 -6.32 13.51 -1.34
CA MET A 46 -6.12 13.09 0.04
C MET A 46 -6.02 11.56 0.24
N PRO A 47 -6.87 10.74 -0.41
CA PRO A 47 -6.73 9.28 -0.36
C PRO A 47 -5.35 8.77 -0.81
N ALA A 48 -4.81 9.34 -1.88
CA ALA A 48 -3.49 8.96 -2.38
C ALA A 48 -2.36 9.39 -1.42
N ALA A 49 -2.51 10.52 -0.72
CA ALA A 49 -1.58 10.94 0.33
C ALA A 49 -1.62 9.97 1.53
N TYR A 50 -2.80 9.55 1.97
CA TYR A 50 -2.97 8.55 3.03
C TYR A 50 -2.36 7.20 2.61
N SER A 51 -2.73 6.69 1.44
CA SER A 51 -2.23 5.43 0.91
C SER A 51 -0.72 5.42 0.77
N LYS A 52 -0.14 6.53 0.28
CA LYS A 52 1.31 6.63 0.16
C LYS A 52 2.02 6.74 1.50
N SER A 53 1.43 7.40 2.48
CA SER A 53 1.94 7.45 3.84
C SER A 53 2.00 6.05 4.46
N GLU A 54 0.97 5.26 4.24
CA GLU A 54 0.92 3.87 4.69
C GLU A 54 2.00 3.00 4.04
N LEU A 55 2.08 3.02 2.70
CA LEU A 55 3.08 2.26 1.95
C LEU A 55 4.51 2.65 2.35
N ALA A 56 4.77 3.94 2.53
CA ALA A 56 6.10 4.42 2.90
C ALA A 56 6.50 4.08 4.35
N THR A 57 5.53 3.89 5.26
CA THR A 57 5.81 3.43 6.63
C THR A 57 5.97 1.92 6.72
N ALA A 58 5.36 1.16 5.81
CA ALA A 58 5.55 -0.29 5.68
C ALA A 58 6.87 -0.64 4.98
N MET A 59 7.22 0.13 3.95
CA MET A 59 8.31 -0.16 3.04
C MET A 59 9.18 1.09 2.81
N PRO A 60 9.94 1.57 3.81
CA PRO A 60 10.83 2.69 3.61
C PRO A 60 11.91 2.28 2.60
N SER A 61 11.88 2.87 1.40
CA SER A 61 12.83 2.57 0.32
C SER A 61 13.11 3.81 -0.52
N SER A 62 14.32 3.90 -1.05
CA SER A 62 14.75 4.99 -1.93
C SER A 62 14.07 4.97 -3.30
N GLY A 63 13.48 3.86 -3.71
CA GLY A 63 12.70 3.71 -4.95
C GLY A 63 11.26 4.25 -4.85
N GLY A 64 10.75 4.44 -3.63
CA GLY A 64 9.42 5.02 -3.38
C GLY A 64 8.29 4.30 -4.11
N THR A 65 7.46 5.06 -4.83
CA THR A 65 6.20 4.56 -5.44
C THR A 65 6.39 3.42 -6.43
N TYR A 66 7.47 3.40 -7.18
CA TYR A 66 7.79 2.32 -8.12
C TYR A 66 7.88 0.96 -7.39
N VAL A 67 8.63 0.92 -6.29
CA VAL A 67 8.82 -0.30 -5.49
C VAL A 67 7.49 -0.79 -4.89
N TYR A 68 6.63 0.12 -4.47
CA TYR A 68 5.33 -0.26 -3.90
C TYR A 68 4.43 -0.93 -4.93
N ILE A 69 4.41 -0.41 -6.16
CA ILE A 69 3.63 -0.97 -7.26
C ILE A 69 4.23 -2.30 -7.72
N GLU A 70 5.56 -2.40 -7.82
CA GLU A 70 6.24 -3.66 -8.16
C GLU A 70 5.94 -4.77 -7.14
N ARG A 71 6.03 -4.47 -5.85
CA ARG A 71 5.74 -5.45 -4.80
C ARG A 71 4.27 -5.89 -4.80
N ALA A 72 3.35 -5.00 -5.12
CA ALA A 72 1.93 -5.34 -5.21
C ALA A 72 1.59 -6.15 -6.46
N PHE A 73 2.04 -5.69 -7.65
CA PHE A 73 1.58 -6.19 -8.94
C PHE A 73 2.64 -6.94 -9.77
N GLY A 74 3.89 -6.89 -9.36
CA GLY A 74 5.02 -7.53 -10.04
C GLY A 74 5.81 -6.61 -10.99
N PRO A 75 6.90 -7.12 -11.57
CA PRO A 75 7.90 -6.32 -12.28
C PRO A 75 7.39 -5.69 -13.58
N LEU A 76 6.40 -6.28 -14.27
CA LEU A 76 5.77 -5.66 -15.45
C LEU A 76 5.11 -4.33 -15.08
N PHE A 77 4.24 -4.33 -14.06
CA PHE A 77 3.57 -3.11 -13.59
C PHE A 77 4.56 -2.17 -12.90
N GLY A 78 5.60 -2.71 -12.25
CA GLY A 78 6.74 -1.95 -11.75
C GLY A 78 7.42 -1.15 -12.86
N THR A 79 7.72 -1.79 -13.99
CA THR A 79 8.35 -1.14 -15.15
C THR A 79 7.46 -0.05 -15.73
N ILE A 80 6.18 -0.33 -15.98
CA ILE A 80 5.20 0.64 -16.48
C ILE A 80 5.10 1.85 -15.55
N SER A 81 4.96 1.61 -14.24
CA SER A 81 4.81 2.67 -13.25
C SER A 81 6.11 3.49 -13.08
N GLY A 82 7.26 2.83 -13.12
CA GLY A 82 8.56 3.49 -13.05
C GLY A 82 8.78 4.48 -14.20
N ILE A 83 8.44 4.06 -15.42
CA ILE A 83 8.49 4.93 -16.63
C ILE A 83 7.46 6.05 -16.50
N GLY A 84 6.23 5.76 -16.09
CA GLY A 84 5.18 6.76 -15.89
C GLY A 84 5.56 7.82 -14.85
N LEU A 85 6.16 7.41 -13.72
CA LEU A 85 6.66 8.32 -12.68
C LEU A 85 7.82 9.18 -13.19
N TRP A 86 8.75 8.59 -13.92
CA TRP A 86 9.85 9.29 -14.55
C TRP A 86 9.35 10.36 -15.49
N LEU A 87 8.46 10.00 -16.44
CA LEU A 87 7.87 10.93 -17.39
C LEU A 87 7.04 12.04 -16.72
N ALA A 88 6.26 11.72 -15.70
CA ALA A 88 5.49 12.71 -14.95
C ALA A 88 6.40 13.80 -14.33
N LEU A 89 7.58 13.42 -13.82
CA LEU A 89 8.54 14.38 -13.27
C LEU A 89 9.35 15.10 -14.34
N VAL A 90 9.65 14.45 -15.46
CA VAL A 90 10.25 15.09 -16.66
C VAL A 90 9.36 16.22 -17.17
N LEU A 91 8.07 15.92 -17.40
CA LEU A 91 7.08 16.88 -17.86
C LEU A 91 6.91 18.04 -16.85
N LYS A 92 6.84 17.74 -15.55
CA LYS A 92 6.76 18.77 -14.51
C LYS A 92 7.98 19.67 -14.49
N SER A 93 9.18 19.12 -14.67
CA SER A 93 10.42 19.89 -14.72
C SER A 93 10.50 20.76 -15.97
N ALA A 94 10.04 20.23 -17.12
CA ALA A 94 9.92 20.98 -18.36
C ALA A 94 8.94 22.18 -18.20
N PHE A 95 7.78 21.93 -17.59
CA PHE A 95 6.79 22.97 -17.28
C PHE A 95 7.35 24.06 -16.37
N ALA A 96 8.14 23.68 -15.34
CA ALA A 96 8.80 24.65 -14.46
C ALA A 96 9.87 25.49 -15.20
N LEU A 97 10.62 24.88 -16.11
CA LEU A 97 11.62 25.59 -16.92
C LEU A 97 11.00 26.63 -17.85
N VAL A 98 9.90 26.29 -18.49
CA VAL A 98 9.17 27.28 -19.31
C VAL A 98 8.66 28.42 -18.45
N GLY A 99 8.16 28.13 -17.24
CA GLY A 99 7.79 29.16 -16.26
C GLY A 99 8.95 30.06 -15.90
N ILE A 100 10.17 29.52 -15.67
CA ILE A 100 11.38 30.36 -15.44
C ILE A 100 11.59 31.32 -16.61
N GLY A 101 11.53 30.79 -17.85
CA GLY A 101 11.67 31.62 -19.04
C GLY A 101 10.67 32.76 -19.08
N ALA A 102 9.39 32.46 -18.85
CA ALA A 102 8.31 33.45 -18.85
C ALA A 102 8.54 34.57 -17.79
N TYR A 103 8.86 34.20 -16.54
CA TYR A 103 9.13 35.19 -15.48
C TYR A 103 10.38 36.04 -15.73
N VAL A 104 11.43 35.48 -16.36
CA VAL A 104 12.62 36.25 -16.74
C VAL A 104 12.28 37.26 -17.84
N LEU A 105 11.54 36.82 -18.88
CA LEU A 105 11.18 37.68 -20.00
C LEU A 105 10.26 38.84 -19.60
N VAL A 106 9.28 38.58 -18.75
CA VAL A 106 8.37 39.64 -18.27
C VAL A 106 9.12 40.76 -17.55
N VAL A 107 10.13 40.43 -16.73
CA VAL A 107 10.97 41.45 -16.06
C VAL A 107 11.82 42.23 -17.07
N LEU A 108 12.22 41.57 -18.19
CA LEU A 108 12.98 42.21 -19.25
C LEU A 108 12.12 43.01 -20.27
N GLY A 109 10.79 42.99 -20.11
CA GLY A 109 9.84 43.61 -21.02
C GLY A 109 9.86 43.00 -22.44
N MET A 110 10.19 41.71 -22.54
CA MET A 110 10.28 40.95 -23.79
C MET A 110 9.18 39.91 -23.88
N ASP A 111 8.63 39.72 -25.05
CA ASP A 111 7.68 38.61 -25.34
C ASP A 111 8.19 37.84 -26.59
N SER A 112 8.74 36.63 -26.33
CA SER A 112 9.23 35.78 -27.39
C SER A 112 9.31 34.33 -26.94
N ALA A 113 8.50 33.47 -27.55
CA ALA A 113 8.49 32.03 -27.26
C ALA A 113 9.86 31.36 -27.49
N VAL A 114 10.64 31.84 -28.49
CA VAL A 114 11.97 31.30 -28.77
C VAL A 114 12.95 31.66 -27.65
N ILE A 115 12.92 32.90 -27.16
CA ILE A 115 13.80 33.34 -26.06
C ILE A 115 13.40 32.62 -24.78
N THR A 116 12.10 32.43 -24.48
CA THR A 116 11.59 31.65 -23.33
C THR A 116 12.19 30.24 -23.32
N LYS A 117 12.12 29.53 -24.45
CA LYS A 117 12.70 28.17 -24.59
C LYS A 117 14.24 28.21 -24.45
N THR A 118 14.91 29.22 -24.99
CA THR A 118 16.37 29.36 -24.88
C THR A 118 16.79 29.57 -23.40
N VAL A 119 16.13 30.47 -22.69
CA VAL A 119 16.37 30.71 -21.27
C VAL A 119 16.11 29.40 -20.46
N ALA A 120 15.03 28.69 -20.76
CA ALA A 120 14.73 27.41 -20.12
C ALA A 120 15.87 26.39 -20.30
N LEU A 121 16.45 26.28 -21.52
CA LEU A 121 17.56 25.36 -21.80
C LEU A 121 18.88 25.79 -21.13
N VAL A 122 19.14 27.09 -20.99
CA VAL A 122 20.31 27.60 -20.24
C VAL A 122 20.19 27.19 -18.75
N PHE A 123 19.02 27.40 -18.13
CA PHE A 123 18.79 26.99 -16.75
C PHE A 123 18.84 25.45 -16.60
N LEU A 124 18.33 24.69 -17.56
CA LEU A 124 18.45 23.23 -17.55
C LEU A 124 19.91 22.79 -17.55
N SER A 125 20.75 23.43 -18.38
CA SER A 125 22.19 23.14 -18.45
C SER A 125 22.89 23.42 -17.12
N ALA A 126 22.56 24.51 -16.46
CA ALA A 126 23.06 24.83 -15.11
C ALA A 126 22.62 23.77 -14.07
N VAL A 127 21.34 23.37 -14.07
CA VAL A 127 20.81 22.34 -13.17
C VAL A 127 21.44 20.98 -13.47
N PHE A 128 21.68 20.64 -14.73
CA PHE A 128 22.39 19.43 -15.14
C PHE A 128 23.79 19.35 -14.53
N LEU A 129 24.59 20.42 -14.67
CA LEU A 129 25.94 20.49 -14.10
C LEU A 129 25.91 20.36 -12.56
N LEU A 130 24.98 21.05 -11.89
CA LEU A 130 24.81 20.98 -10.45
C LEU A 130 24.50 19.55 -9.97
N ASN A 131 23.63 18.84 -10.69
CA ASN A 131 23.25 17.46 -10.31
C ASN A 131 24.37 16.45 -10.58
N ILE A 132 25.21 16.63 -11.61
CA ILE A 132 26.39 15.78 -11.84
C ILE A 132 27.42 15.96 -10.73
N VAL A 133 27.74 17.22 -10.36
CA VAL A 133 28.72 17.51 -9.30
C VAL A 133 28.23 17.08 -7.91
N GLY A 134 26.92 16.95 -7.71
CA GLY A 134 26.36 16.47 -6.46
C GLY A 134 26.32 17.53 -5.36
N ALA A 135 25.42 18.50 -5.45
CA ALA A 135 25.29 19.57 -4.48
C ALA A 135 24.69 19.10 -3.15
N LYS A 136 25.51 18.85 -2.13
CA LYS A 136 25.07 18.46 -0.77
C LYS A 136 24.18 19.48 -0.06
N LYS A 137 24.10 20.75 -0.54
CA LYS A 137 23.35 21.84 0.11
C LYS A 137 22.01 22.19 -0.55
N ALA A 138 21.55 21.42 -1.52
CA ALA A 138 20.30 21.70 -2.25
C ALA A 138 19.05 21.75 -1.36
N GLY A 139 18.99 20.95 -0.29
CA GLY A 139 17.84 20.90 0.61
C GLY A 139 17.64 22.14 1.47
N SER A 140 18.72 22.78 1.93
CA SER A 140 18.62 24.02 2.72
C SER A 140 18.18 25.20 1.85
N PHE A 141 18.69 25.31 0.63
CA PHE A 141 18.25 26.33 -0.34
C PHE A 141 16.75 26.21 -0.65
N GLN A 142 16.25 24.99 -0.84
CA GLN A 142 14.82 24.74 -1.06
C GLN A 142 13.96 25.22 0.10
N SER A 143 14.38 25.00 1.35
CA SER A 143 13.61 25.41 2.53
C SER A 143 13.51 26.95 2.62
N TYR A 144 14.60 27.68 2.33
CA TYR A 144 14.58 29.15 2.33
C TYR A 144 13.75 29.71 1.18
N ALA A 145 13.82 29.13 -0.02
CA ALA A 145 12.99 29.54 -1.15
C ALA A 145 11.50 29.35 -0.88
N VAL A 146 11.12 28.23 -0.24
CA VAL A 146 9.73 27.96 0.18
C VAL A 146 9.24 28.96 1.21
N LEU A 147 10.06 29.27 2.22
CA LEU A 147 9.69 30.25 3.25
C LEU A 147 9.50 31.63 2.64
N ALA A 148 10.42 32.08 1.78
CA ALA A 148 10.31 33.33 1.06
C ALA A 148 9.04 33.40 0.19
N ALA A 149 8.76 32.32 -0.56
CA ALA A 149 7.54 32.22 -1.37
C ALA A 149 6.27 32.32 -0.50
N LEU A 150 6.21 31.63 0.64
CA LEU A 150 5.05 31.69 1.54
C LEU A 150 4.84 33.09 2.11
N VAL A 151 5.91 33.78 2.53
CA VAL A 151 5.83 35.16 3.04
C VAL A 151 5.30 36.12 1.98
N VAL A 152 5.85 36.04 0.75
CA VAL A 152 5.43 36.91 -0.35
C VAL A 152 4.00 36.58 -0.81
N LEU A 153 3.63 35.32 -0.97
CA LEU A 153 2.25 34.94 -1.33
C LEU A 153 1.25 35.36 -0.26
N THR A 154 1.62 35.28 1.02
CA THR A 154 0.77 35.79 2.10
C THR A 154 0.59 37.31 1.99
N GLY A 155 1.65 38.06 1.67
CA GLY A 155 1.57 39.51 1.40
C GLY A 155 0.64 39.79 0.22
N VAL A 156 0.83 39.11 -0.92
CA VAL A 156 -0.03 39.25 -2.12
C VAL A 156 -1.50 38.98 -1.79
N PHE A 157 -1.77 37.96 -0.97
CA PHE A 157 -3.13 37.66 -0.53
C PHE A 157 -3.79 38.82 0.24
N PHE A 158 -3.10 39.38 1.24
CA PHE A 158 -3.67 40.49 2.03
C PHE A 158 -3.84 41.74 1.21
N PHE A 159 -2.85 42.12 0.38
CA PHE A 159 -2.97 43.27 -0.52
C PHE A 159 -4.09 43.10 -1.53
N GLY A 160 -4.23 41.89 -2.12
CA GLY A 160 -5.28 41.60 -3.06
C GLY A 160 -6.69 41.58 -2.47
N LEU A 161 -6.83 41.18 -1.20
CA LEU A 161 -8.11 41.32 -0.48
C LEU A 161 -8.52 42.78 -0.28
N GLN A 162 -7.56 43.64 0.08
CA GLN A 162 -7.85 45.07 0.26
C GLN A 162 -8.24 45.75 -1.06
N ALA A 163 -7.63 45.34 -2.18
CA ALA A 163 -7.97 45.90 -3.48
C ALA A 163 -9.37 45.42 -3.96
N ALA A 164 -9.74 44.18 -3.68
CA ALA A 164 -11.04 43.58 -4.09
C ALA A 164 -12.23 44.28 -3.37
N ASP A 165 -12.05 44.76 -2.15
CA ASP A 165 -13.14 45.41 -1.37
C ASP A 165 -13.58 46.77 -1.93
N GLN A 166 -12.78 47.39 -2.81
CA GLN A 166 -13.03 48.73 -3.33
C GLN A 166 -13.80 48.76 -4.66
N THR A 167 -13.90 47.65 -5.40
CA THR A 167 -14.35 47.69 -6.80
C THR A 167 -15.67 46.99 -7.11
N THR A 168 -16.10 46.01 -6.33
CA THR A 168 -17.40 45.32 -6.52
C THR A 168 -17.74 44.50 -5.27
N PRO A 169 -19.04 44.24 -4.96
CA PRO A 169 -19.40 43.26 -3.96
C PRO A 169 -18.89 41.90 -4.39
N PHE A 170 -17.74 41.49 -3.87
CA PHE A 170 -16.96 40.32 -4.23
C PHE A 170 -17.83 39.02 -4.29
N PHE A 171 -18.77 38.86 -3.35
CA PHE A 171 -19.71 37.73 -3.33
C PHE A 171 -20.73 37.76 -4.47
N ALA A 172 -21.13 38.94 -4.97
CA ALA A 172 -22.03 39.05 -6.10
C ALA A 172 -21.34 38.66 -7.42
N LYS A 173 -20.07 39.03 -7.59
CA LYS A 173 -19.25 38.62 -8.73
C LYS A 173 -19.00 37.10 -8.70
N LEU A 174 -18.70 36.55 -7.53
CA LEU A 174 -18.54 35.10 -7.33
C LEU A 174 -19.81 34.32 -7.71
N GLN A 175 -20.99 34.82 -7.37
CA GLN A 175 -22.26 34.17 -7.66
C GLN A 175 -22.59 34.20 -9.16
N ASN A 176 -22.31 35.30 -9.85
CA ASN A 176 -22.53 35.44 -11.30
C ASN A 176 -21.47 34.66 -12.11
N ASP A 177 -20.20 34.70 -11.73
CA ASP A 177 -19.12 34.03 -12.45
C ASP A 177 -19.15 32.50 -12.32
N ILE A 178 -19.73 31.95 -11.25
CA ILE A 178 -20.01 30.49 -11.16
C ILE A 178 -21.05 30.06 -12.19
N VAL A 179 -21.95 30.96 -12.56
CA VAL A 179 -23.01 30.70 -13.53
C VAL A 179 -22.56 30.94 -14.96
N GLU A 180 -21.68 31.94 -15.20
CA GLU A 180 -21.26 32.39 -16.55
C GLU A 180 -19.98 31.74 -17.06
N ALA A 181 -19.05 31.30 -16.19
CA ALA A 181 -17.78 30.73 -16.63
C ALA A 181 -17.90 29.25 -17.04
N GLY A 182 -17.78 29.01 -18.33
CA GLY A 182 -17.37 27.74 -18.93
C GLY A 182 -18.09 26.44 -18.59
N GLY A 183 -19.18 26.47 -17.87
CA GLY A 183 -19.99 25.29 -17.57
C GLY A 183 -19.35 24.25 -16.62
N ARG A 184 -20.13 23.27 -16.20
CA ARG A 184 -19.70 22.21 -15.27
C ARG A 184 -18.53 21.35 -15.80
N MET A 185 -18.42 21.21 -17.11
CA MET A 185 -17.40 20.40 -17.77
C MET A 185 -16.01 21.04 -17.67
N ASP A 186 -15.91 22.37 -17.79
CA ASP A 186 -14.65 23.10 -17.70
C ASP A 186 -14.13 23.12 -16.24
N LEU A 187 -15.02 23.15 -15.25
CA LEU A 187 -14.60 22.98 -13.86
C LEU A 187 -14.03 21.57 -13.62
N ILE A 188 -14.68 20.52 -14.11
CA ILE A 188 -14.18 19.13 -13.96
C ILE A 188 -12.82 18.96 -14.65
N PHE A 189 -12.69 19.49 -15.86
CA PHE A 189 -11.39 19.50 -16.57
C PHE A 189 -10.33 20.23 -15.73
N THR A 190 -10.64 21.40 -15.18
CA THR A 190 -9.70 22.19 -14.38
C THR A 190 -9.30 21.48 -13.10
N ILE A 191 -10.23 20.81 -12.41
CA ILE A 191 -9.92 19.96 -11.25
C ILE A 191 -8.87 18.91 -11.64
N ALA A 192 -9.06 18.22 -12.74
CA ALA A 192 -8.12 17.22 -13.25
C ALA A 192 -6.77 17.85 -13.67
N PHE A 193 -6.81 19.02 -14.28
CA PHE A 193 -5.63 19.74 -14.75
C PHE A 193 -4.73 20.25 -13.62
N VAL A 194 -5.31 20.75 -12.51
CA VAL A 194 -4.56 21.23 -11.36
C VAL A 194 -3.97 20.14 -10.47
N TYR A 195 -4.24 18.87 -10.73
CA TYR A 195 -3.59 17.75 -10.01
C TYR A 195 -2.06 17.81 -10.03
N LEU A 196 -1.49 18.35 -11.11
CA LEU A 196 -0.05 18.55 -11.23
C LEU A 196 0.51 19.40 -10.07
N SER A 197 -0.25 20.38 -9.59
CA SER A 197 0.16 21.28 -8.50
C SER A 197 0.50 20.50 -7.21
N PHE A 198 -0.26 19.47 -6.90
CA PHE A 198 -0.12 18.66 -5.69
C PHE A 198 0.90 17.52 -5.82
N SER A 199 1.58 17.39 -6.95
CA SER A 199 2.51 16.28 -7.20
C SER A 199 3.68 16.22 -6.23
N GLY A 200 4.00 17.31 -5.53
CA GLY A 200 5.06 17.40 -4.54
C GLY A 200 4.82 16.61 -3.25
N VAL A 201 3.55 16.43 -2.86
CA VAL A 201 3.18 15.73 -1.61
C VAL A 201 3.82 14.33 -1.53
N THR A 202 4.01 13.70 -2.65
CA THR A 202 4.53 12.34 -2.73
C THR A 202 6.06 12.23 -2.83
N LYS A 203 6.80 13.36 -2.95
CA LYS A 203 8.28 13.35 -3.00
C LYS A 203 8.90 12.89 -1.69
N VAL A 204 8.26 13.20 -0.57
CA VAL A 204 8.74 12.86 0.79
C VAL A 204 8.87 11.34 0.98
N ALA A 205 8.02 10.54 0.35
CA ALA A 205 8.10 9.09 0.45
C ALA A 205 9.41 8.50 -0.16
N ALA A 206 10.02 9.18 -1.12
CA ALA A 206 11.28 8.73 -1.73
C ALA A 206 12.51 8.96 -0.83
N ILE A 207 12.35 9.71 0.26
CA ILE A 207 13.39 10.00 1.27
C ILE A 207 12.98 9.49 2.66
N ALA A 208 12.06 8.52 2.73
CA ALA A 208 11.52 8.00 3.98
C ALA A 208 12.62 7.46 4.93
N GLU A 209 13.69 6.87 4.39
CA GLU A 209 14.84 6.35 5.13
C GLU A 209 15.61 7.45 5.90
N GLU A 210 15.59 8.70 5.42
CA GLU A 210 16.31 9.81 6.04
C GLU A 210 15.48 10.54 7.12
N ILE A 211 14.22 10.15 7.32
CA ILE A 211 13.28 10.82 8.23
C ILE A 211 13.41 10.24 9.64
N LYS A 212 13.57 11.10 10.64
CA LYS A 212 13.50 10.71 12.05
C LYS A 212 12.05 10.37 12.41
N ASN A 213 11.84 9.22 13.08
CA ASN A 213 10.52 8.69 13.42
C ASN A 213 9.57 8.68 12.22
N PRO A 214 9.89 7.93 11.14
CA PRO A 214 9.14 7.97 9.88
C PRO A 214 7.67 7.60 10.06
N SER A 215 7.36 6.71 11.02
CA SER A 215 5.98 6.31 11.35
C SER A 215 5.05 7.47 11.71
N LYS A 216 5.58 8.56 12.28
CA LYS A 216 4.82 9.75 12.71
C LYS A 216 5.08 10.95 11.80
N ASN A 217 6.36 11.26 11.52
CA ASN A 217 6.72 12.47 10.82
C ASN A 217 6.42 12.43 9.31
N LEU A 218 6.38 11.25 8.70
CA LEU A 218 6.09 11.12 7.29
C LEU A 218 4.59 11.34 6.99
N PRO A 219 3.63 10.65 7.65
CA PRO A 219 2.21 10.93 7.46
C PRO A 219 1.82 12.37 7.80
N LEU A 220 2.29 12.88 8.96
CA LEU A 220 2.02 14.25 9.37
C LEU A 220 2.60 15.26 8.39
N GLY A 221 3.83 15.05 7.92
CA GLY A 221 4.47 15.94 6.96
C GLY A 221 3.73 16.00 5.62
N MET A 222 3.24 14.86 5.12
CA MET A 222 2.44 14.81 3.89
C MET A 222 1.08 15.49 4.05
N ILE A 223 0.35 15.21 5.14
CA ILE A 223 -1.01 15.72 5.35
C ILE A 223 -0.96 17.22 5.64
N LEU A 224 -0.08 17.68 6.55
CA LEU A 224 0.05 19.09 6.88
C LEU A 224 0.51 19.91 5.69
N SER A 225 1.47 19.41 4.90
CA SER A 225 1.90 20.13 3.69
C SER A 225 0.79 20.21 2.64
N LEU A 226 -0.06 19.17 2.51
CA LEU A 226 -1.21 19.21 1.63
C LEU A 226 -2.23 20.26 2.09
N VAL A 227 -2.54 20.32 3.37
CA VAL A 227 -3.48 21.31 3.94
C VAL A 227 -2.94 22.73 3.76
N ILE A 228 -1.67 22.99 4.11
CA ILE A 228 -1.03 24.31 3.99
C ILE A 228 -1.03 24.76 2.53
N VAL A 229 -0.60 23.89 1.60
CA VAL A 229 -0.55 24.28 0.19
C VAL A 229 -1.94 24.48 -0.40
N THR A 230 -2.93 23.70 0.01
CA THR A 230 -4.32 23.89 -0.41
C THR A 230 -4.84 25.26 0.03
N ALA A 231 -4.59 25.65 1.28
CA ALA A 231 -4.97 26.97 1.77
C ALA A 231 -4.33 28.10 0.95
N VAL A 232 -3.03 27.98 0.63
CA VAL A 232 -2.31 28.94 -0.23
C VAL A 232 -2.90 28.98 -1.64
N TYR A 233 -3.14 27.82 -2.26
CA TYR A 233 -3.69 27.77 -3.61
C TYR A 233 -5.09 28.34 -3.69
N VAL A 234 -5.96 28.01 -2.76
CA VAL A 234 -7.32 28.55 -2.67
C VAL A 234 -7.26 30.07 -2.47
N ALA A 235 -6.46 30.56 -1.51
CA ALA A 235 -6.34 31.98 -1.18
C ALA A 235 -5.83 32.80 -2.38
N ILE A 236 -4.74 32.36 -3.01
CA ILE A 236 -4.14 33.08 -4.12
C ILE A 236 -4.99 32.98 -5.39
N SER A 237 -5.58 31.82 -5.70
CA SER A 237 -6.49 31.70 -6.84
C SER A 237 -7.72 32.58 -6.73
N PHE A 238 -8.24 32.72 -5.50
CA PHE A 238 -9.37 33.58 -5.19
C PHE A 238 -9.04 35.06 -5.43
N VAL A 239 -7.90 35.53 -4.94
CA VAL A 239 -7.44 36.93 -5.16
C VAL A 239 -7.06 37.17 -6.63
N LEU A 240 -6.43 36.19 -7.28
CA LEU A 240 -6.04 36.29 -8.69
C LEU A 240 -7.25 36.54 -9.59
N THR A 241 -8.26 35.66 -9.50
CA THR A 241 -9.46 35.77 -10.36
C THR A 241 -10.37 36.93 -9.96
N GLY A 242 -10.24 37.46 -8.73
CA GLY A 242 -10.97 38.64 -8.26
C GLY A 242 -10.40 39.97 -8.74
N ASN A 243 -9.08 40.05 -8.98
CA ASN A 243 -8.41 41.32 -9.32
C ASN A 243 -7.93 41.36 -10.78
N VAL A 244 -7.53 40.24 -11.39
CA VAL A 244 -7.02 40.20 -12.77
C VAL A 244 -8.13 39.78 -13.74
N GLY A 245 -8.22 40.47 -14.88
CA GLY A 245 -9.15 40.13 -15.94
C GLY A 245 -8.85 38.76 -16.58
N LEU A 246 -9.89 37.99 -16.94
CA LEU A 246 -9.71 36.67 -17.56
C LEU A 246 -8.97 36.77 -18.91
N GLN A 247 -9.10 37.90 -19.61
CA GLN A 247 -8.37 38.13 -20.88
C GLN A 247 -6.86 38.26 -20.66
N ASP A 248 -6.44 38.88 -19.54
CA ASP A 248 -5.03 39.07 -19.18
C ASP A 248 -4.40 37.79 -18.63
N LEU A 249 -5.22 36.83 -18.26
CA LEU A 249 -4.79 35.48 -17.83
C LEU A 249 -4.69 34.48 -19.00
N ASN A 250 -5.18 34.86 -20.20
CA ASN A 250 -5.11 33.97 -21.35
C ASN A 250 -3.65 33.80 -21.80
N GLU A 251 -3.21 32.52 -21.90
CA GLU A 251 -1.83 32.14 -22.20
C GLU A 251 -0.74 32.80 -21.32
N ASN A 252 -1.15 33.27 -20.13
CA ASN A 252 -0.26 33.93 -19.19
C ASN A 252 0.48 32.89 -18.32
N TYR A 253 1.80 32.78 -18.52
CA TYR A 253 2.67 31.87 -17.76
C TYR A 253 3.30 32.52 -16.51
N SER A 254 2.95 33.79 -16.24
CA SER A 254 3.42 34.57 -15.08
C SER A 254 2.26 35.27 -14.34
N PRO A 255 1.15 34.56 -14.00
CA PRO A 255 -0.09 35.19 -13.52
C PRO A 255 0.08 35.93 -12.19
N ILE A 256 1.01 35.52 -11.31
CA ILE A 256 1.25 36.19 -10.03
C ILE A 256 2.04 37.50 -10.21
N HIS A 257 2.89 37.58 -11.26
CA HIS A 257 3.50 38.85 -11.63
C HIS A 257 2.44 39.85 -12.11
N THR A 258 1.55 39.44 -13.02
CA THR A 258 0.44 40.27 -13.53
C THR A 258 -0.42 40.77 -12.36
N LEU A 259 -0.81 39.88 -11.44
CA LEU A 259 -1.55 40.26 -10.23
C LEU A 259 -0.78 41.33 -9.41
N ALA A 260 0.52 41.18 -9.26
CA ALA A 260 1.30 42.12 -8.47
C ALA A 260 1.41 43.51 -9.13
N VAL A 261 1.50 43.54 -10.46
CA VAL A 261 1.51 44.79 -11.24
C VAL A 261 0.16 45.50 -11.08
N ASP A 262 -0.95 44.78 -11.25
CA ASP A 262 -2.31 45.33 -11.11
C ASP A 262 -2.58 45.87 -9.69
N LEU A 263 -2.09 45.17 -8.66
CA LEU A 263 -2.25 45.56 -7.27
C LEU A 263 -1.40 46.80 -6.89
N SER A 264 -0.23 46.99 -7.50
CA SER A 264 0.69 48.08 -7.14
C SER A 264 0.34 49.41 -7.81
N GLY A 265 -0.33 49.36 -8.97
CA GLY A 265 -0.63 50.58 -9.73
C GLY A 265 0.61 51.31 -10.30
N PRO A 266 0.45 52.45 -11.01
CA PRO A 266 1.54 53.12 -11.73
C PRO A 266 2.55 53.81 -10.81
N GLY A 267 2.29 53.95 -9.51
CA GLY A 267 3.19 54.66 -8.54
C GLY A 267 4.44 53.88 -8.12
N TYR A 268 4.54 52.59 -8.47
CA TYR A 268 5.64 51.71 -8.04
C TYR A 268 6.58 51.31 -9.21
N GLU A 269 6.65 52.14 -10.24
CA GLU A 269 7.55 51.93 -11.37
C GLU A 269 8.85 52.74 -11.21
N ILE A 270 10.00 52.05 -11.36
CA ILE A 270 11.32 52.61 -11.45
C ILE A 270 11.93 52.22 -12.79
N ASN A 271 12.25 53.20 -13.62
CA ASN A 271 12.79 52.97 -14.97
C ASN A 271 11.92 52.05 -15.87
N GLY A 272 10.60 52.12 -15.75
CA GLY A 272 9.66 51.29 -16.51
C GLY A 272 9.51 49.87 -15.98
N ILE A 273 10.13 49.52 -14.87
CA ILE A 273 10.01 48.20 -14.22
C ILE A 273 9.18 48.34 -12.95
N ASN A 274 8.11 47.60 -12.85
CA ASN A 274 7.31 47.51 -11.62
C ASN A 274 8.07 46.74 -10.54
N VAL A 275 8.41 47.43 -9.43
CA VAL A 275 9.29 46.89 -8.39
C VAL A 275 8.66 45.70 -7.67
N LEU A 276 7.34 45.72 -7.42
CA LEU A 276 6.64 44.64 -6.76
C LEU A 276 6.55 43.41 -7.69
N GLY A 277 6.22 43.60 -8.95
CA GLY A 277 6.20 42.59 -9.98
C GLY A 277 7.58 41.93 -10.14
N ALA A 278 8.66 42.74 -10.23
CA ALA A 278 10.03 42.23 -10.32
C ALA A 278 10.44 41.41 -9.09
N GLY A 279 10.07 41.86 -7.89
CA GLY A 279 10.31 41.13 -6.65
C GLY A 279 9.63 39.74 -6.64
N ILE A 280 8.38 39.70 -7.06
CA ILE A 280 7.64 38.42 -7.20
C ILE A 280 8.27 37.56 -8.27
N ALA A 281 8.69 38.11 -9.40
CA ALA A 281 9.34 37.33 -10.46
C ALA A 281 10.65 36.68 -9.99
N ILE A 282 11.47 37.38 -9.22
CA ILE A 282 12.69 36.83 -8.62
C ILE A 282 12.35 35.64 -7.70
N ILE A 283 11.36 35.77 -6.82
CA ILE A 283 10.94 34.68 -5.93
C ILE A 283 10.36 33.52 -6.70
N ALA A 284 9.57 33.77 -7.73
CA ALA A 284 9.06 32.74 -8.63
C ALA A 284 10.19 31.97 -9.30
N VAL A 285 11.16 32.65 -9.89
CA VAL A 285 12.33 32.04 -10.55
C VAL A 285 13.13 31.19 -9.55
N LEU A 286 13.43 31.70 -8.35
CA LEU A 286 14.15 30.94 -7.30
C LEU A 286 13.39 29.65 -6.90
N THR A 287 12.07 29.77 -6.75
CA THR A 287 11.21 28.64 -6.37
C THR A 287 11.09 27.62 -7.52
N LEU A 288 10.99 28.09 -8.77
CA LEU A 288 10.93 27.24 -9.95
C LEU A 288 12.28 26.52 -10.20
N ILE A 289 13.44 27.20 -10.03
CA ILE A 289 14.77 26.58 -10.09
C ILE A 289 14.88 25.45 -9.06
N SER A 290 14.44 25.72 -7.83
CA SER A 290 14.39 24.70 -6.78
C SER A 290 13.52 23.51 -7.19
N THR A 291 12.36 23.76 -7.82
CA THR A 291 11.44 22.71 -8.32
C THR A 291 12.08 21.89 -9.43
N VAL A 292 12.76 22.52 -10.39
CA VAL A 292 13.48 21.83 -11.48
C VAL A 292 14.61 20.97 -10.92
N ASN A 293 15.44 21.51 -10.05
CA ASN A 293 16.57 20.80 -9.46
C ASN A 293 16.09 19.56 -8.67
N ALA A 294 15.09 19.72 -7.83
CA ALA A 294 14.48 18.60 -7.11
C ALA A 294 13.77 17.60 -8.05
N GLY A 295 13.23 18.10 -9.17
CA GLY A 295 12.62 17.30 -10.23
C GLY A 295 13.63 16.41 -10.94
N VAL A 296 14.73 16.97 -11.41
CA VAL A 296 15.83 16.23 -12.08
C VAL A 296 16.44 15.19 -11.14
N LEU A 297 16.72 15.58 -9.88
CA LEU A 297 17.26 14.67 -8.88
C LEU A 297 16.33 13.48 -8.59
N ALA A 298 15.02 13.74 -8.43
CA ALA A 298 14.06 12.69 -8.15
C ALA A 298 13.79 11.82 -9.38
N SER A 299 13.62 12.41 -10.57
CA SER A 299 13.31 11.65 -11.78
C SER A 299 14.46 10.74 -12.23
N SER A 300 15.72 11.19 -12.14
CA SER A 300 16.87 10.35 -12.48
C SER A 300 17.04 9.11 -11.60
N ARG A 301 16.49 9.11 -10.39
CA ARG A 301 16.52 7.95 -9.48
C ARG A 301 15.65 6.78 -9.97
N PHE A 302 14.57 7.03 -10.73
CA PHE A 302 13.71 5.95 -11.21
C PHE A 302 14.41 5.05 -12.24
N PRO A 303 14.96 5.55 -13.36
CA PRO A 303 15.72 4.71 -14.27
C PRO A 303 16.94 4.07 -13.62
N PHE A 304 17.59 4.75 -12.67
CA PHE A 304 18.70 4.20 -11.89
C PHE A 304 18.27 2.99 -11.05
N ALA A 305 17.17 3.12 -10.28
CA ALA A 305 16.65 2.04 -9.46
C ALA A 305 16.17 0.86 -10.32
N MET A 306 15.41 1.14 -11.38
CA MET A 306 14.93 0.12 -12.32
C MET A 306 16.08 -0.65 -12.99
N SER A 307 17.17 0.04 -13.34
CA SER A 307 18.35 -0.60 -13.91
C SER A 307 19.09 -1.46 -12.90
N ARG A 308 19.21 -1.00 -11.64
CA ARG A 308 19.76 -1.81 -10.55
C ARG A 308 18.92 -3.06 -10.29
N ASP A 309 17.61 -2.93 -10.44
CA ASP A 309 16.65 -4.01 -10.25
C ASP A 309 16.52 -4.92 -11.51
N GLY A 310 17.35 -4.74 -12.54
CA GLY A 310 17.37 -5.57 -13.74
C GLY A 310 16.26 -5.29 -14.76
N LEU A 311 15.48 -4.20 -14.59
CA LEU A 311 14.36 -3.84 -15.47
C LEU A 311 14.75 -2.89 -16.62
N LEU A 312 15.95 -2.31 -16.56
CA LEU A 312 16.54 -1.44 -17.57
C LEU A 312 18.01 -1.80 -17.81
N PRO A 313 18.60 -1.37 -18.94
CA PRO A 313 20.00 -1.66 -19.25
C PRO A 313 20.97 -1.25 -18.14
N GLU A 314 21.97 -2.08 -17.87
CA GLU A 314 22.94 -1.92 -16.77
C GLU A 314 23.73 -0.60 -16.79
N PHE A 315 23.97 0.00 -17.99
CA PHE A 315 24.69 1.27 -18.07
C PHE A 315 24.01 2.42 -17.32
N MET A 316 22.68 2.32 -17.04
CA MET A 316 21.93 3.31 -16.27
C MET A 316 22.16 3.18 -14.77
N SER A 317 22.58 2.01 -14.26
CA SER A 317 22.93 1.80 -12.84
C SER A 317 24.34 2.22 -12.47
N ARG A 318 25.15 2.62 -13.48
CA ARG A 318 26.55 3.00 -13.25
C ARG A 318 26.68 4.36 -12.57
N VAL A 319 27.44 4.39 -11.49
CA VAL A 319 27.73 5.61 -10.72
C VAL A 319 29.05 6.22 -11.20
N HIS A 320 29.11 7.53 -11.33
CA HIS A 320 30.30 8.26 -11.74
C HIS A 320 31.39 8.15 -10.66
N LYS A 321 32.61 7.72 -11.03
CA LYS A 321 33.70 7.40 -10.08
C LYS A 321 34.10 8.57 -9.18
N LYS A 322 34.10 9.81 -9.67
CA LYS A 322 34.54 11.00 -8.93
C LYS A 322 33.42 11.65 -8.11
N PHE A 323 32.22 11.77 -8.69
CA PHE A 323 31.12 12.53 -8.10
C PHE A 323 30.13 11.65 -7.34
N LEU A 324 30.22 10.32 -7.48
CA LEU A 324 29.31 9.35 -6.87
C LEU A 324 27.82 9.60 -7.19
N THR A 325 27.57 10.12 -8.38
CA THR A 325 26.23 10.44 -8.90
C THR A 325 25.90 9.53 -10.10
N PRO A 326 24.62 9.21 -10.36
CA PRO A 326 24.22 8.43 -11.52
C PRO A 326 24.17 9.30 -12.78
N ALA A 327 25.36 9.71 -13.29
CA ALA A 327 25.51 10.69 -14.35
C ALA A 327 24.73 10.33 -15.63
N ASN A 328 24.69 9.05 -16.01
CA ASN A 328 24.00 8.59 -17.22
C ASN A 328 22.48 8.84 -17.14
N THR A 329 21.85 8.49 -16.01
CA THR A 329 20.41 8.71 -15.84
C THR A 329 20.06 10.18 -15.67
N ILE A 330 20.94 10.99 -15.07
CA ILE A 330 20.79 12.45 -15.03
C ILE A 330 20.83 13.01 -16.46
N ALA A 331 21.80 12.58 -17.29
CA ALA A 331 21.91 13.03 -18.69
C ALA A 331 20.67 12.67 -19.51
N ILE A 332 20.22 11.40 -19.46
CA ILE A 332 19.02 10.94 -20.17
C ILE A 332 17.78 11.74 -19.72
N THR A 333 17.66 11.99 -18.42
CA THR A 333 16.55 12.77 -17.88
C THR A 333 16.59 14.22 -18.37
N CYS A 334 17.75 14.87 -18.38
CA CYS A 334 17.87 16.24 -18.89
C CYS A 334 17.64 16.31 -20.41
N ILE A 335 18.09 15.33 -21.19
CA ILE A 335 17.78 15.22 -22.61
C ILE A 335 16.26 15.10 -22.83
N ALA A 336 15.58 14.25 -22.07
CA ALA A 336 14.14 14.10 -22.15
C ALA A 336 13.40 15.41 -21.78
N ILE A 337 13.87 16.13 -20.76
CA ILE A 337 13.32 17.44 -20.38
C ILE A 337 13.55 18.46 -21.52
N ALA A 338 14.74 18.53 -22.08
CA ALA A 338 15.05 19.42 -23.20
C ALA A 338 14.18 19.14 -24.43
N ALA A 339 14.02 17.86 -24.79
CA ALA A 339 13.12 17.45 -25.87
C ALA A 339 11.68 17.90 -25.61
N THR A 340 11.20 17.71 -24.36
CA THR A 340 9.86 18.15 -23.96
C THR A 340 9.67 19.66 -24.13
N VAL A 341 10.62 20.48 -23.67
CA VAL A 341 10.57 21.95 -23.80
C VAL A 341 10.58 22.39 -25.25
N LEU A 342 11.34 21.71 -26.13
CA LEU A 342 11.48 22.08 -27.53
C LEU A 342 10.25 21.70 -28.36
N PHE A 343 9.70 20.49 -28.18
CA PHE A 343 8.74 19.87 -29.08
C PHE A 343 7.29 19.91 -28.61
N LEU A 344 7.03 20.06 -27.30
CA LEU A 344 5.67 20.10 -26.78
C LEU A 344 5.22 21.52 -26.47
N ASP A 345 3.90 21.75 -26.63
CA ASP A 345 3.26 22.96 -26.16
C ASP A 345 3.11 22.96 -24.63
N VAL A 346 3.15 24.15 -24.02
CA VAL A 346 3.14 24.31 -22.55
C VAL A 346 1.86 23.76 -21.91
N PHE A 347 0.72 23.98 -22.56
CA PHE A 347 -0.57 23.47 -22.09
C PHE A 347 -0.62 21.93 -22.13
N GLU A 348 -0.13 21.33 -23.22
CA GLU A 348 -0.07 19.86 -23.36
C GLU A 348 0.94 19.25 -22.36
N ILE A 349 2.07 19.91 -22.09
CA ILE A 349 3.01 19.46 -21.04
C ILE A 349 2.30 19.37 -19.68
N ALA A 350 1.56 20.40 -19.28
CA ALA A 350 0.85 20.42 -18.00
C ALA A 350 -0.26 19.36 -17.94
N LYS A 351 -0.99 19.20 -19.04
CA LYS A 351 -2.09 18.25 -19.19
C LYS A 351 -1.61 16.79 -19.10
N LEU A 352 -0.55 16.45 -19.82
CA LEU A 352 0.08 15.12 -19.77
C LEU A 352 0.68 14.83 -18.39
N ALA A 353 1.38 15.80 -17.79
CA ALA A 353 1.94 15.67 -16.46
C ALA A 353 0.84 15.41 -15.40
N SER A 354 -0.30 16.08 -15.52
CA SER A 354 -1.47 15.87 -14.67
C SER A 354 -2.03 14.45 -14.84
N ALA A 355 -2.22 13.99 -16.08
CA ALA A 355 -2.76 12.66 -16.37
C ALA A 355 -1.87 11.54 -15.82
N PHE A 356 -0.56 11.61 -16.03
CA PHE A 356 0.38 10.62 -15.50
C PHE A 356 0.40 10.64 -13.98
N LYS A 357 0.20 11.79 -13.36
CA LYS A 357 0.12 11.91 -11.91
C LYS A 357 -1.16 11.30 -11.34
N VAL A 358 -2.31 11.54 -11.98
CA VAL A 358 -3.58 10.91 -11.61
C VAL A 358 -3.46 9.39 -11.72
N MET A 359 -2.90 8.86 -12.82
CA MET A 359 -2.68 7.42 -12.99
C MET A 359 -1.84 6.83 -11.83
N MET A 360 -0.77 7.54 -11.42
CA MET A 360 0.05 7.09 -10.29
C MET A 360 -0.71 7.12 -8.96
N PHE A 361 -1.58 8.08 -8.73
CA PHE A 361 -2.41 8.12 -7.52
C PHE A 361 -3.43 6.99 -7.49
N VAL A 362 -4.03 6.65 -8.63
CA VAL A 362 -4.89 5.46 -8.78
C VAL A 362 -4.11 4.20 -8.44
N SER A 363 -2.92 4.03 -9.01
CA SER A 363 -2.06 2.85 -8.78
C SER A 363 -1.64 2.68 -7.31
N VAL A 364 -1.36 3.78 -6.60
CA VAL A 364 -1.00 3.76 -5.17
C VAL A 364 -2.19 3.33 -4.31
N ASN A 365 -3.40 3.82 -4.60
CA ASN A 365 -4.61 3.41 -3.89
C ASN A 365 -4.91 1.92 -4.12
N LEU A 366 -4.76 1.44 -5.36
CA LEU A 366 -4.88 0.01 -5.70
C LEU A 366 -3.84 -0.85 -4.97
N ALA A 367 -2.59 -0.38 -4.89
CA ALA A 367 -1.51 -1.11 -4.21
C ALA A 367 -1.82 -1.31 -2.71
N VAL A 368 -2.38 -0.31 -2.02
CA VAL A 368 -2.80 -0.46 -0.61
C VAL A 368 -3.89 -1.51 -0.49
N ILE A 369 -4.91 -1.50 -1.38
CA ILE A 369 -5.97 -2.51 -1.35
C ILE A 369 -5.35 -3.90 -1.53
N VAL A 370 -4.52 -4.10 -2.56
CA VAL A 370 -3.88 -5.40 -2.82
C VAL A 370 -3.05 -5.87 -1.62
N LEU A 371 -2.18 -5.02 -1.08
CA LEU A 371 -1.30 -5.41 0.02
C LEU A 371 -2.06 -5.69 1.33
N ARG A 372 -3.12 -4.95 1.62
CA ARG A 372 -3.96 -5.23 2.79
C ARG A 372 -4.78 -6.51 2.61
N GLU A 373 -5.41 -6.68 1.45
CA GLU A 373 -6.27 -7.82 1.19
C GLU A 373 -5.48 -9.13 1.07
N THR A 374 -4.26 -9.09 0.57
CA THR A 374 -3.38 -10.27 0.48
C THR A 374 -2.74 -10.64 1.81
N SER A 375 -2.77 -9.78 2.82
CA SER A 375 -2.25 -10.03 4.18
C SER A 375 -0.82 -10.60 4.19
N ALA A 376 0.05 -10.12 3.30
CA ALA A 376 1.46 -10.52 3.30
C ALA A 376 2.09 -10.22 4.68
N GLN A 377 2.79 -11.20 5.26
CA GLN A 377 3.34 -11.11 6.62
C GLN A 377 4.29 -9.91 6.78
N TRP A 378 5.08 -9.62 5.75
CA TRP A 378 6.04 -8.51 5.74
C TRP A 378 5.37 -7.12 5.58
N TYR A 379 4.10 -7.05 5.17
CA TYR A 379 3.38 -5.79 5.05
C TYR A 379 2.82 -5.35 6.41
N GLN A 380 3.64 -4.66 7.19
CA GLN A 380 3.29 -4.17 8.53
C GLN A 380 3.42 -2.64 8.62
N PRO A 381 2.46 -1.89 8.05
CA PRO A 381 2.49 -0.44 8.10
C PRO A 381 2.34 0.07 9.54
N LYS A 382 3.25 0.98 9.93
CA LYS A 382 3.15 1.67 11.24
C LYS A 382 2.09 2.77 11.24
N TYR A 383 1.67 3.22 10.06
CA TYR A 383 0.55 4.13 9.86
C TYR A 383 -0.47 3.45 8.96
N MET A 384 -1.70 3.37 9.42
CA MET A 384 -2.83 2.83 8.65
C MET A 384 -3.67 3.97 8.09
N SER A 385 -3.94 3.97 6.78
CA SER A 385 -4.81 4.99 6.18
C SER A 385 -6.24 4.90 6.74
N PRO A 386 -6.82 6.04 7.11
CA PRO A 386 -8.17 6.07 7.66
C PRO A 386 -9.23 5.74 6.59
N LEU A 387 -10.43 5.37 7.04
CA LEU A 387 -11.60 5.10 6.20
C LEU A 387 -11.38 4.02 5.12
N TYR A 388 -10.48 3.10 5.38
CA TYR A 388 -10.27 1.96 4.47
C TYR A 388 -11.54 1.07 4.39
N PRO A 389 -11.94 0.58 3.22
CA PRO A 389 -11.37 0.80 1.87
C PRO A 389 -12.00 2.00 1.14
N TYR A 390 -12.95 2.69 1.75
CA TYR A 390 -13.78 3.71 1.09
C TYR A 390 -12.94 4.88 0.56
N ALA A 391 -11.92 5.31 1.31
CA ALA A 391 -11.01 6.37 0.86
C ALA A 391 -10.26 5.95 -0.41
N GLN A 392 -9.71 4.72 -0.46
CA GLN A 392 -8.99 4.22 -1.63
C GLN A 392 -9.90 4.09 -2.84
N ILE A 393 -11.11 3.54 -2.67
CA ILE A 393 -12.12 3.41 -3.74
C ILE A 393 -12.50 4.79 -4.27
N PHE A 394 -12.75 5.76 -3.38
CA PHE A 394 -13.04 7.14 -3.77
C PHE A 394 -11.89 7.73 -4.60
N GLY A 395 -10.63 7.57 -4.17
CA GLY A 395 -9.46 8.05 -4.91
C GLY A 395 -9.27 7.36 -6.27
N ILE A 396 -9.62 6.08 -6.40
CA ILE A 396 -9.58 5.35 -7.68
C ILE A 396 -10.67 5.85 -8.62
N VAL A 397 -11.92 5.91 -8.14
CA VAL A 397 -13.06 6.30 -8.96
C VAL A 397 -12.92 7.74 -9.45
N THR A 398 -12.58 8.68 -8.55
CA THR A 398 -12.37 10.09 -8.92
C THR A 398 -11.16 10.24 -9.85
N GLY A 399 -10.07 9.49 -9.62
CA GLY A 399 -8.90 9.51 -10.51
C GLY A 399 -9.23 9.03 -11.92
N LEU A 400 -9.92 7.90 -12.08
CA LEU A 400 -10.35 7.38 -13.39
C LEU A 400 -11.33 8.35 -14.08
N PHE A 401 -12.27 8.93 -13.32
CA PHE A 401 -13.17 9.93 -13.80
C PHE A 401 -12.43 11.15 -14.37
N PHE A 402 -11.47 11.70 -13.65
CA PHE A 402 -10.69 12.84 -14.11
C PHE A 402 -9.78 12.54 -15.31
N LEU A 403 -9.25 11.33 -15.41
CA LEU A 403 -8.48 10.92 -16.59
C LEU A 403 -9.34 10.98 -17.86
N TRP A 404 -10.60 10.60 -17.77
CA TRP A 404 -11.54 10.68 -18.88
C TRP A 404 -11.74 12.12 -19.36
N PHE A 405 -11.88 13.09 -18.44
CA PHE A 405 -12.11 14.49 -18.75
C PHE A 405 -10.88 15.26 -19.24
N LEU A 406 -9.66 14.74 -19.01
CA LEU A 406 -8.44 15.32 -19.58
C LEU A 406 -8.35 15.16 -21.12
N GLY A 407 -9.18 14.30 -21.70
CA GLY A 407 -9.32 14.12 -23.13
C GLY A 407 -8.50 12.98 -23.72
N ALA A 408 -8.59 12.82 -25.06
CA ALA A 408 -8.04 11.65 -25.75
C ALA A 408 -6.50 11.60 -25.76
N VAL A 409 -5.80 12.73 -25.90
CA VAL A 409 -4.34 12.78 -25.97
C VAL A 409 -3.68 12.22 -24.71
N PRO A 410 -4.07 12.62 -23.47
CA PRO A 410 -3.57 12.01 -22.25
C PRO A 410 -3.86 10.51 -22.15
N LEU A 411 -5.07 10.07 -22.53
CA LEU A 411 -5.44 8.65 -22.48
C LEU A 411 -4.58 7.81 -23.44
N LEU A 412 -4.37 8.28 -24.67
CA LEU A 412 -3.48 7.64 -25.65
C LEU A 412 -2.03 7.62 -25.16
N SER A 413 -1.58 8.69 -24.51
CA SER A 413 -0.24 8.76 -23.94
C SER A 413 -0.03 7.78 -22.80
N ILE A 414 -1.05 7.56 -21.95
CA ILE A 414 -1.03 6.52 -20.90
C ILE A 414 -0.94 5.13 -21.55
N LEU A 415 -1.75 4.88 -22.60
CA LEU A 415 -1.65 3.63 -23.36
C LEU A 415 -0.26 3.45 -23.98
N GLY A 416 0.34 4.52 -24.50
CA GLY A 416 1.71 4.54 -25.00
C GLY A 416 2.74 4.14 -23.92
N ILE A 417 2.58 4.62 -22.68
CA ILE A 417 3.42 4.21 -21.55
C ILE A 417 3.24 2.71 -21.24
N PHE A 418 2.00 2.19 -21.28
CA PHE A 418 1.75 0.77 -21.09
C PHE A 418 2.43 -0.07 -22.17
N LEU A 419 2.34 0.31 -23.44
CA LEU A 419 3.00 -0.39 -24.54
C LEU A 419 4.51 -0.31 -24.42
N LEU A 420 5.07 0.88 -24.19
CA LEU A 420 6.50 1.09 -24.05
C LEU A 420 7.05 0.31 -22.84
N GLY A 421 6.38 0.39 -21.69
CA GLY A 421 6.77 -0.34 -20.50
C GLY A 421 6.72 -1.85 -20.68
N THR A 422 5.71 -2.34 -21.41
CA THR A 422 5.59 -3.76 -21.77
C THR A 422 6.74 -4.20 -22.70
N ILE A 423 7.05 -3.43 -23.72
CA ILE A 423 8.17 -3.71 -24.65
C ILE A 423 9.50 -3.76 -23.86
N ILE A 424 9.74 -2.76 -23.00
CA ILE A 424 10.96 -2.71 -22.19
C ILE A 424 11.03 -3.91 -21.23
N TYR A 425 9.94 -4.26 -20.59
CA TYR A 425 9.88 -5.42 -19.69
C TYR A 425 10.23 -6.72 -20.42
N TYR A 426 9.64 -6.98 -21.59
CA TYR A 426 9.96 -8.18 -22.36
C TYR A 426 11.38 -8.17 -22.94
N SER A 427 11.99 -6.99 -23.14
CA SER A 427 13.36 -6.86 -23.64
C SER A 427 14.42 -7.04 -22.55
N TYR A 428 14.16 -6.59 -21.31
CA TYR A 428 15.16 -6.56 -20.23
C TYR A 428 14.68 -7.24 -18.94
N GLY A 429 13.41 -7.09 -18.59
CA GLY A 429 12.87 -7.52 -17.30
C GLY A 429 12.33 -8.96 -17.27
N LYS A 430 12.26 -9.66 -18.40
CA LYS A 430 11.68 -11.01 -18.48
C LYS A 430 12.45 -12.05 -17.65
N GLU A 431 13.77 -11.89 -17.51
CA GLU A 431 14.62 -12.78 -16.74
C GLU A 431 14.55 -12.57 -15.24
N VAL A 432 13.88 -11.48 -14.81
CA VAL A 432 13.70 -11.19 -13.39
C VAL A 432 12.65 -12.12 -12.80
N MET A 433 13.09 -13.08 -11.99
CA MET A 433 12.23 -14.09 -11.35
C MET A 433 11.33 -13.55 -10.23
N ARG A 434 11.37 -12.25 -9.93
CA ARG A 434 10.56 -11.64 -8.89
C ARG A 434 9.08 -11.60 -9.26
N THR A 435 8.22 -11.81 -8.27
CA THR A 435 6.78 -11.78 -8.46
C THR A 435 6.13 -10.75 -7.54
N GLY A 436 5.03 -10.14 -7.98
CA GLY A 436 4.20 -9.32 -7.10
C GLY A 436 3.28 -10.19 -6.26
N VAL A 437 2.86 -9.66 -5.10
CA VAL A 437 1.92 -10.37 -4.22
C VAL A 437 0.65 -10.78 -4.97
N LEU A 438 0.20 -9.99 -5.95
CA LEU A 438 -0.98 -10.29 -6.75
C LEU A 438 -0.79 -11.51 -7.68
N LYS A 439 0.42 -11.77 -8.21
CA LYS A 439 0.68 -12.93 -9.06
C LYS A 439 0.64 -14.23 -8.25
N ASN A 440 1.20 -14.21 -7.04
CA ASN A 440 1.15 -15.32 -6.11
C ASN A 440 -0.27 -15.58 -5.59
N TYR A 441 -1.17 -14.68 -5.88
CA TYR A 441 -2.57 -14.75 -5.52
C TYR A 441 -3.35 -15.88 -6.22
N GLY A 442 -2.86 -16.37 -7.38
CA GLY A 442 -3.41 -17.54 -8.06
C GLY A 442 -3.37 -18.82 -7.21
N HIS A 443 -2.45 -18.90 -6.25
CA HIS A 443 -2.36 -19.92 -5.22
C HIS A 443 -3.20 -19.62 -3.98
N ARG A 444 -3.92 -18.49 -3.94
CA ARG A 444 -4.73 -18.06 -2.79
C ARG A 444 -6.23 -18.27 -3.05
N PRO A 445 -7.02 -18.59 -2.01
CA PRO A 445 -8.38 -19.11 -2.14
C PRO A 445 -9.37 -18.26 -2.93
N ALA A 446 -9.22 -16.95 -2.94
CA ALA A 446 -10.19 -16.08 -3.59
C ALA A 446 -10.14 -16.17 -5.13
N LEU A 447 -8.95 -16.31 -5.73
CA LEU A 447 -8.84 -16.55 -7.17
C LEU A 447 -9.17 -18.00 -7.54
N TYR A 448 -8.99 -18.94 -6.61
CA TYR A 448 -9.40 -20.32 -6.79
C TYR A 448 -10.92 -20.45 -7.01
N LEU A 449 -11.74 -19.58 -6.42
CA LEU A 449 -13.18 -19.53 -6.68
C LEU A 449 -13.52 -19.06 -8.09
N PHE A 450 -12.75 -18.14 -8.63
CA PHE A 450 -12.95 -17.66 -10.00
C PHE A 450 -12.36 -18.61 -11.05
N ASN A 451 -11.40 -19.46 -10.66
CA ASN A 451 -10.68 -20.35 -11.58
C ASN A 451 -10.86 -21.82 -11.20
N LYS A 452 -12.11 -22.30 -11.19
CA LYS A 452 -12.47 -23.70 -10.92
C LYS A 452 -11.75 -24.72 -11.82
N ASN A 453 -11.23 -24.29 -12.96
CA ASN A 453 -10.58 -25.16 -13.95
C ASN A 453 -9.09 -25.45 -13.68
N THR A 454 -8.49 -24.84 -12.64
CA THR A 454 -7.07 -25.08 -12.31
C THR A 454 -6.84 -26.39 -11.53
N LYS A 455 -7.87 -27.22 -11.35
CA LYS A 455 -7.73 -28.53 -10.67
C LYS A 455 -6.92 -29.57 -11.44
N GLU A 456 -6.60 -29.32 -12.71
CA GLU A 456 -6.00 -30.32 -13.59
C GLU A 456 -4.70 -29.89 -14.30
N GLN A 457 -4.10 -28.78 -13.90
CA GLN A 457 -2.70 -28.61 -14.26
C GLN A 457 -1.90 -29.48 -13.27
N PRO A 458 -1.28 -30.58 -13.75
CA PRO A 458 -0.21 -31.18 -12.99
C PRO A 458 0.75 -30.06 -12.66
N ALA A 459 1.39 -30.13 -11.53
CA ALA A 459 2.53 -29.29 -11.21
C ALA A 459 3.56 -29.43 -12.34
N GLU A 460 3.33 -28.73 -13.46
CA GLU A 460 4.38 -28.36 -14.38
C GLU A 460 5.31 -27.52 -13.53
N GLU A 461 6.39 -28.22 -13.15
CA GLU A 461 7.60 -27.64 -12.61
C GLU A 461 7.33 -26.28 -11.92
N ALA A 462 6.68 -26.34 -10.74
CA ALA A 462 6.94 -25.33 -9.75
C ALA A 462 8.46 -25.24 -9.76
N THR A 463 8.99 -24.23 -10.43
CA THR A 463 10.41 -23.85 -10.34
C THR A 463 10.72 -24.06 -8.88
N SER A 464 11.52 -25.08 -8.60
CA SER A 464 11.94 -25.43 -7.27
C SER A 464 12.24 -24.10 -6.60
N ILE A 465 11.40 -23.71 -5.63
CA ILE A 465 11.70 -22.53 -4.82
C ILE A 465 13.06 -22.90 -4.28
N ASP A 466 14.03 -22.09 -4.66
CA ASP A 466 15.40 -22.32 -4.24
C ASP A 466 15.45 -22.07 -2.72
N LEU A 467 15.08 -23.09 -1.96
CA LEU A 467 15.31 -23.20 -0.52
C LEU A 467 16.82 -23.36 -0.24
N SER A 468 17.64 -23.15 -1.29
CA SER A 468 19.02 -23.59 -1.40
C SER A 468 19.99 -22.94 -0.43
N SER A 469 19.62 -21.91 0.32
CA SER A 469 20.53 -21.37 1.35
C SER A 469 20.25 -21.89 2.77
N LEU A 470 19.04 -22.40 3.03
CA LEU A 470 18.68 -23.01 4.31
C LEU A 470 17.89 -24.27 4.02
N ASP A 471 18.59 -25.38 3.73
CA ASP A 471 17.98 -26.70 3.67
C ASP A 471 17.41 -27.00 5.08
N PRO A 472 16.11 -26.75 5.35
CA PRO A 472 15.58 -26.90 6.69
C PRO A 472 15.72 -28.38 7.06
N LYS A 473 16.44 -28.68 8.11
CA LYS A 473 16.60 -30.03 8.64
C LYS A 473 15.28 -30.49 9.24
N ILE A 474 14.32 -30.79 8.38
CA ILE A 474 13.02 -31.30 8.80
C ILE A 474 13.21 -32.77 9.16
N ALA A 475 12.79 -33.12 10.36
CA ALA A 475 12.77 -34.50 10.77
C ALA A 475 11.81 -35.30 9.87
N SER A 476 12.34 -36.27 9.12
CA SER A 476 11.52 -37.11 8.23
C SER A 476 10.45 -37.92 8.99
N ASP A 477 10.57 -38.03 10.32
CA ASP A 477 9.68 -38.71 11.25
C ASP A 477 8.70 -37.74 11.96
N ALA A 478 8.63 -36.45 11.57
CA ALA A 478 7.73 -35.50 12.16
C ALA A 478 6.26 -35.87 11.90
N GLY A 479 5.51 -36.13 12.97
CA GLY A 479 4.09 -36.48 12.89
C GLY A 479 3.18 -35.26 12.86
N ALA A 480 3.62 -34.13 13.41
CA ALA A 480 2.91 -32.86 13.34
C ALA A 480 3.86 -31.70 13.05
N ILE A 481 3.42 -30.80 12.19
CA ILE A 481 4.12 -29.54 11.89
C ILE A 481 3.31 -28.39 12.49
N VAL A 482 4.04 -27.47 13.16
CA VAL A 482 3.50 -26.29 13.83
C VAL A 482 4.15 -25.04 13.22
N PRO A 483 3.55 -24.41 12.19
CA PRO A 483 4.02 -23.14 11.67
C PRO A 483 3.79 -22.04 12.70
N LEU A 484 4.85 -21.32 13.05
CA LEU A 484 4.86 -20.18 13.95
C LEU A 484 5.14 -18.92 13.12
N LEU A 485 4.13 -18.07 12.99
CA LEU A 485 4.14 -16.90 12.10
C LEU A 485 4.43 -15.59 12.85
N GLY A 486 4.67 -15.68 14.17
CA GLY A 486 4.96 -14.53 15.03
C GLY A 486 3.74 -13.75 15.51
N ASN A 487 2.53 -14.22 15.22
CA ASN A 487 1.26 -13.62 15.65
C ASN A 487 0.53 -14.44 16.74
N GLU A 488 1.14 -15.51 17.19
CA GLU A 488 0.58 -16.43 18.18
C GLU A 488 0.58 -15.79 19.58
N ASN A 489 -0.55 -15.91 20.30
CA ASN A 489 -0.63 -15.48 21.71
C ASN A 489 0.27 -16.32 22.61
N SER A 490 0.39 -17.62 22.30
CA SER A 490 1.28 -18.56 23.00
C SER A 490 1.77 -19.64 22.03
N PRO A 491 2.98 -19.49 21.47
CA PRO A 491 3.60 -20.52 20.65
C PRO A 491 3.77 -21.84 21.39
N GLU A 492 4.04 -21.79 22.71
CA GLU A 492 4.18 -22.97 23.56
C GLU A 492 2.87 -23.77 23.62
N MET A 493 1.74 -23.08 23.83
CA MET A 493 0.45 -23.74 23.91
C MET A 493 0.07 -24.40 22.58
N LEU A 494 0.44 -23.77 21.45
CA LEU A 494 0.19 -24.33 20.13
C LEU A 494 1.00 -25.63 19.92
N VAL A 495 2.26 -25.66 20.35
CA VAL A 495 3.10 -26.86 20.31
C VAL A 495 2.57 -27.94 21.27
N GLU A 496 2.08 -27.58 22.45
CA GLU A 496 1.45 -28.52 23.38
C GLU A 496 0.19 -29.16 22.80
N ILE A 497 -0.67 -28.38 22.16
CA ILE A 497 -1.87 -28.88 21.47
C ILE A 497 -1.47 -29.86 20.34
N ALA A 498 -0.43 -29.54 19.59
CA ALA A 498 0.12 -30.45 18.56
C ALA A 498 0.59 -31.77 19.18
N ALA A 499 1.31 -31.72 20.31
CA ALA A 499 1.76 -32.87 21.04
C ALA A 499 0.59 -33.67 21.63
N ALA A 500 -0.47 -33.02 22.11
CA ALA A 500 -1.67 -33.66 22.61
C ALA A 500 -2.43 -34.42 21.50
N ILE A 501 -2.48 -33.87 20.28
CA ILE A 501 -3.09 -34.51 19.10
C ILE A 501 -2.23 -35.68 18.62
N GLN A 502 -0.90 -35.52 18.57
CA GLN A 502 0.05 -36.50 18.02
C GLN A 502 1.14 -36.87 19.05
N SER A 503 0.74 -37.62 20.06
CA SER A 503 1.62 -37.95 21.21
C SER A 503 2.74 -38.97 20.92
N LYS A 504 2.73 -39.65 19.77
CA LYS A 504 3.65 -40.77 19.48
C LYS A 504 4.81 -40.41 18.56
N LYS A 505 4.75 -39.27 17.86
CA LYS A 505 5.74 -38.84 16.88
C LYS A 505 6.32 -37.47 17.27
N LYS A 506 7.42 -37.09 16.66
CA LYS A 506 8.03 -35.79 16.87
C LYS A 506 7.15 -34.64 16.39
N ILE A 507 7.26 -33.51 17.04
CA ILE A 507 6.63 -32.26 16.67
C ILE A 507 7.70 -31.36 16.03
N GLN A 508 7.49 -30.91 14.81
CA GLN A 508 8.34 -29.96 14.13
C GLN A 508 7.73 -28.54 14.26
N ALA A 509 8.32 -27.71 15.08
CA ALA A 509 7.98 -26.29 15.16
C ALA A 509 8.79 -25.52 14.12
N LEU A 510 8.11 -24.73 13.27
CA LEU A 510 8.74 -23.98 12.19
C LEU A 510 8.44 -22.49 12.36
N ASN A 511 9.45 -21.70 12.71
CA ASN A 511 9.31 -20.24 12.68
C ASN A 511 9.50 -19.75 11.25
N ILE A 512 8.38 -19.40 10.59
CA ILE A 512 8.38 -19.01 9.19
C ILE A 512 8.29 -17.49 9.09
N THR A 513 9.29 -16.88 8.44
CA THR A 513 9.36 -15.45 8.16
C THR A 513 9.20 -15.23 6.66
N GLU A 514 8.09 -14.61 6.25
CA GLU A 514 7.86 -14.22 4.86
C GLU A 514 8.53 -12.88 4.58
N VAL A 515 9.32 -12.82 3.51
CA VAL A 515 10.00 -11.60 3.03
C VAL A 515 9.57 -11.29 1.60
N PRO A 516 9.63 -10.01 1.16
CA PRO A 516 9.33 -9.67 -0.23
C PRO A 516 10.29 -10.37 -1.19
N SER A 517 9.80 -10.75 -2.38
CA SER A 517 10.63 -11.43 -3.42
C SER A 517 11.81 -10.60 -3.93
N GLN A 518 11.88 -9.31 -3.60
CA GLN A 518 13.02 -8.44 -3.87
C GLN A 518 14.15 -8.55 -2.84
N THR A 519 13.91 -9.27 -1.74
CA THR A 519 14.88 -9.45 -0.67
C THR A 519 15.68 -10.72 -0.97
N ASP A 520 17.00 -10.62 -0.92
CA ASP A 520 17.88 -11.78 -1.07
C ASP A 520 17.80 -12.65 0.20
N LEU A 521 17.49 -13.93 0.05
CA LEU A 521 17.42 -14.86 1.17
C LEU A 521 18.77 -15.08 1.83
N ASP A 522 19.86 -14.94 1.08
CA ASP A 522 21.23 -15.06 1.60
C ASP A 522 21.57 -13.98 2.65
N ALA A 523 20.82 -12.88 2.68
CA ALA A 523 20.97 -11.87 3.72
C ALA A 523 20.50 -12.35 5.11
N PHE A 524 19.82 -13.50 5.21
CA PHE A 524 19.26 -14.07 6.43
C PHE A 524 19.96 -15.38 6.84
N LEU A 525 21.22 -15.56 6.50
CA LEU A 525 22.02 -16.74 6.89
C LEU A 525 22.17 -16.88 8.41
N GLU A 526 22.06 -15.78 9.17
CA GLU A 526 22.05 -15.80 10.63
C GLU A 526 20.62 -15.85 11.17
N GLU A 527 20.38 -16.74 12.13
CA GLU A 527 19.08 -16.87 12.79
C GLU A 527 18.69 -15.56 13.51
N PRO A 528 17.50 -14.99 13.20
CA PRO A 528 17.04 -13.76 13.85
C PRO A 528 16.97 -13.92 15.39
N PRO A 529 17.25 -12.86 16.19
CA PRO A 529 17.20 -12.93 17.66
C PRO A 529 15.84 -13.39 18.21
N VAL A 530 14.75 -13.10 17.49
CA VAL A 530 13.39 -13.54 17.84
C VAL A 530 13.26 -15.05 17.71
N ALA A 531 13.76 -15.65 16.63
CA ALA A 531 13.76 -17.09 16.40
C ALA A 531 14.63 -17.82 17.43
N SER A 532 15.82 -17.29 17.73
CA SER A 532 16.72 -17.85 18.77
C SER A 532 16.07 -17.80 20.17
N SER A 533 15.31 -16.74 20.47
CA SER A 533 14.55 -16.64 21.73
C SER A 533 13.45 -17.69 21.78
N LEU A 534 12.72 -17.87 20.69
CA LEU A 534 11.64 -18.85 20.57
C LEU A 534 12.17 -20.29 20.67
N ARG A 535 13.31 -20.58 20.01
CA ARG A 535 14.02 -21.87 20.12
C ARG A 535 14.33 -22.22 21.58
N ARG A 536 14.86 -21.26 22.36
CA ARG A 536 15.14 -21.48 23.80
C ARG A 536 13.89 -21.75 24.62
N ARG A 537 12.80 -21.04 24.33
CA ARG A 537 11.51 -21.24 25.03
C ARG A 537 10.91 -22.61 24.74
N LEU A 538 10.92 -23.03 23.48
CA LEU A 538 10.41 -24.34 23.07
C LEU A 538 11.30 -25.49 23.54
N SER A 539 12.63 -25.32 23.58
CA SER A 539 13.52 -26.32 24.18
C SER A 539 13.30 -26.46 25.70
N GLY A 540 13.03 -25.35 26.40
CA GLY A 540 12.62 -25.41 27.81
C GLY A 540 11.29 -26.13 28.02
N LEU A 541 10.30 -25.91 27.16
CA LEU A 541 9.03 -26.63 27.16
C LEU A 541 9.23 -28.14 26.91
N SER A 542 10.02 -28.46 25.88
CA SER A 542 10.40 -29.84 25.52
C SER A 542 11.00 -30.59 26.72
N ALA A 543 11.97 -29.98 27.41
CA ALA A 543 12.60 -30.55 28.58
C ALA A 543 11.64 -30.69 29.78
N SER A 544 10.78 -29.69 30.03
CA SER A 544 9.88 -29.68 31.21
C SER A 544 8.73 -30.69 31.11
N LYS A 545 8.24 -30.91 29.90
CA LYS A 545 7.10 -31.83 29.62
C LYS A 545 7.49 -33.13 28.93
N ASN A 546 8.79 -33.37 28.75
CA ASN A 546 9.35 -34.54 28.06
C ASN A 546 8.73 -34.75 26.67
N LEU A 547 8.64 -33.67 25.87
CA LEU A 547 8.11 -33.67 24.51
C LEU A 547 9.24 -33.75 23.48
N ALA A 548 9.06 -34.53 22.42
CA ALA A 548 9.99 -34.55 21.30
C ALA A 548 9.66 -33.39 20.34
N VAL A 549 10.29 -32.22 20.57
CA VAL A 549 10.07 -31.01 19.76
C VAL A 549 11.37 -30.61 19.07
N ASP A 550 11.34 -30.57 17.76
CA ASP A 550 12.42 -29.99 16.93
C ASP A 550 11.99 -28.58 16.47
N PHE A 551 12.94 -27.65 16.39
CA PHE A 551 12.67 -26.26 15.97
C PHE A 551 13.60 -25.84 14.86
N GLU A 552 13.02 -25.29 13.78
CA GLU A 552 13.75 -24.67 12.70
C GLU A 552 13.19 -23.28 12.35
N ALA A 553 14.06 -22.38 11.91
CA ALA A 553 13.69 -21.06 11.37
C ALA A 553 13.79 -21.10 9.84
N VAL A 554 12.75 -20.69 9.15
CA VAL A 554 12.65 -20.70 7.69
C VAL A 554 12.32 -19.30 7.21
N VAL A 555 13.08 -18.78 6.24
CA VAL A 555 12.76 -17.54 5.53
C VAL A 555 12.28 -17.87 4.14
N THR A 556 11.17 -17.27 3.71
CA THR A 556 10.54 -17.60 2.43
C THR A 556 9.95 -16.37 1.75
N HIS A 557 9.76 -16.46 0.44
CA HIS A 557 8.99 -15.49 -0.33
C HIS A 557 7.49 -15.83 -0.39
N GLU A 558 7.11 -17.11 -0.13
CA GLU A 558 5.74 -17.58 -0.21
C GLU A 558 5.38 -18.52 0.96
N LEU A 559 4.64 -17.97 1.91
CA LEU A 559 4.26 -18.66 3.13
C LEU A 559 3.46 -19.95 2.88
N SER A 560 2.39 -19.85 2.05
CA SER A 560 1.44 -20.94 1.85
C SER A 560 2.07 -22.13 1.12
N ASP A 561 2.88 -21.85 0.11
CA ASP A 561 3.56 -22.86 -0.67
C ASP A 561 4.66 -23.55 0.14
N THR A 562 5.41 -22.79 0.91
CA THR A 562 6.42 -23.32 1.84
C THR A 562 5.78 -24.29 2.84
N ILE A 563 4.67 -23.91 3.49
CA ILE A 563 3.97 -24.81 4.42
C ILE A 563 3.51 -26.10 3.71
N ASN A 564 3.00 -25.98 2.49
CA ASN A 564 2.56 -27.13 1.71
C ASN A 564 3.72 -28.07 1.36
N GLN A 565 4.84 -27.53 0.86
CA GLN A 565 6.04 -28.31 0.55
C GLN A 565 6.59 -29.01 1.79
N LEU A 566 6.77 -28.29 2.89
CA LEU A 566 7.31 -28.83 4.13
C LEU A 566 6.40 -29.93 4.72
N SER A 567 5.08 -29.75 4.62
CA SER A 567 4.13 -30.77 5.04
C SER A 567 4.13 -32.02 4.17
N SER A 568 4.46 -31.87 2.89
CA SER A 568 4.52 -33.01 1.94
C SER A 568 5.84 -33.78 1.98
N GLN A 569 6.96 -33.11 2.37
CA GLN A 569 8.28 -33.73 2.49
C GLN A 569 8.44 -34.62 3.74
N SER A 570 7.64 -34.35 4.77
CA SER A 570 7.64 -35.14 6.01
C SER A 570 6.48 -36.14 6.02
N SER A 571 6.55 -37.16 6.88
CA SER A 571 5.41 -38.04 7.15
C SER A 571 4.33 -37.35 7.99
N CYS A 572 4.09 -36.05 7.73
CA CYS A 572 3.21 -35.17 8.50
C CYS A 572 1.76 -35.66 8.45
N GLU A 573 1.24 -36.10 9.58
CA GLU A 573 -0.17 -36.42 9.71
C GLU A 573 -1.02 -35.20 10.04
N TRP A 574 -0.44 -34.24 10.79
CA TRP A 574 -1.13 -33.07 11.30
C TRP A 574 -0.36 -31.78 11.02
N LEU A 575 -1.07 -30.80 10.46
CA LEU A 575 -0.67 -29.41 10.46
C LEU A 575 -1.47 -28.69 11.56
N VAL A 576 -0.79 -28.09 12.53
CA VAL A 576 -1.43 -27.37 13.65
C VAL A 576 -1.07 -25.91 13.57
N MET A 577 -2.06 -25.03 13.39
CA MET A 577 -1.85 -23.60 13.16
C MET A 577 -2.65 -22.75 14.14
N ALA A 578 -2.10 -21.62 14.53
CA ALA A 578 -2.84 -20.59 15.23
C ALA A 578 -3.88 -19.95 14.31
N TRP A 579 -5.05 -19.62 14.88
CA TRP A 579 -6.14 -18.97 14.18
C TRP A 579 -6.86 -18.00 15.11
N ASP A 580 -7.25 -16.83 14.63
CA ASP A 580 -7.93 -15.81 15.41
C ASP A 580 -9.48 -15.92 15.39
N GLY A 581 -10.00 -16.99 14.80
CA GLY A 581 -11.44 -17.18 14.65
C GLY A 581 -12.06 -16.42 13.47
N ARG A 582 -11.28 -15.65 12.75
CA ARG A 582 -11.74 -14.90 11.58
C ARG A 582 -11.36 -15.62 10.31
N SER A 583 -12.29 -15.65 9.37
CA SER A 583 -12.05 -16.31 8.07
C SER A 583 -11.07 -15.54 7.19
N HIS A 584 -10.91 -14.22 7.40
CA HIS A 584 -10.05 -13.35 6.60
C HIS A 584 -9.71 -12.06 7.35
N ARG A 585 -8.56 -11.49 7.01
CA ARG A 585 -8.14 -10.15 7.48
C ARG A 585 -8.54 -9.03 6.53
N GLY A 586 -8.83 -9.35 5.26
CA GLY A 586 -9.27 -8.41 4.24
C GLY A 586 -10.79 -8.28 4.13
N ILE A 587 -11.27 -7.20 3.51
CA ILE A 587 -12.71 -6.95 3.29
C ILE A 587 -13.18 -7.65 2.01
N PHE A 588 -12.33 -7.75 1.00
CA PHE A 588 -12.68 -8.29 -0.32
C PHE A 588 -12.09 -9.65 -0.59
N ILE A 589 -10.89 -9.93 -0.14
CA ILE A 589 -10.10 -11.04 -0.62
C ILE A 589 -9.06 -11.40 0.44
N SER A 590 -9.16 -12.46 1.19
CA SER A 590 -7.99 -13.14 1.76
C SER A 590 -8.33 -14.31 2.64
N ASN A 591 -7.84 -15.49 2.26
CA ASN A 591 -7.80 -16.60 3.20
C ASN A 591 -6.69 -17.60 2.85
N PRO A 592 -5.46 -17.44 3.37
CA PRO A 592 -4.40 -18.42 3.22
C PRO A 592 -4.79 -19.78 3.80
N ILE A 593 -5.61 -19.82 4.85
CA ILE A 593 -6.10 -21.05 5.48
C ILE A 593 -6.99 -21.84 4.52
N GLY A 594 -7.84 -21.19 3.73
CA GLY A 594 -8.69 -21.87 2.76
C GLY A 594 -7.91 -22.56 1.64
N TRP A 595 -6.83 -21.94 1.17
CA TRP A 595 -5.94 -22.56 0.19
C TRP A 595 -5.23 -23.78 0.79
N LEU A 596 -4.73 -23.67 2.02
CA LEU A 596 -4.11 -24.78 2.74
C LEU A 596 -5.11 -25.93 2.94
N LEU A 597 -6.35 -25.64 3.33
CA LEU A 597 -7.42 -26.66 3.43
C LEU A 597 -7.69 -27.41 2.13
N ALA A 598 -7.57 -26.71 1.00
CA ALA A 598 -7.83 -27.31 -0.32
C ALA A 598 -6.65 -28.15 -0.84
N ASN A 599 -5.41 -27.77 -0.51
CA ASN A 599 -4.20 -28.30 -1.16
C ASN A 599 -3.33 -29.20 -0.27
N ILE A 600 -3.39 -29.05 1.06
CA ILE A 600 -2.61 -29.90 1.99
C ILE A 600 -3.17 -31.33 2.02
N ASN A 601 -2.29 -32.33 2.03
CA ASN A 601 -2.66 -33.74 2.15
C ASN A 601 -2.80 -34.22 3.60
N SER A 602 -2.24 -33.49 4.57
CA SER A 602 -2.34 -33.80 6.00
C SER A 602 -3.65 -33.29 6.64
N ASN A 603 -4.00 -33.82 7.81
CA ASN A 603 -5.07 -33.29 8.63
C ASN A 603 -4.72 -31.88 9.12
N LEU A 604 -5.71 -31.01 9.32
CA LEU A 604 -5.49 -29.64 9.78
C LEU A 604 -6.20 -29.39 11.13
N ALA A 605 -5.47 -28.82 12.07
CA ALA A 605 -5.97 -28.34 13.33
C ALA A 605 -5.75 -26.84 13.45
N LEU A 606 -6.84 -26.07 13.59
CA LEU A 606 -6.80 -24.62 13.78
C LEU A 606 -7.10 -24.31 15.23
N PHE A 607 -6.17 -23.67 15.92
CA PHE A 607 -6.29 -23.36 17.34
C PHE A 607 -6.48 -21.86 17.57
N LYS A 608 -7.61 -21.49 18.19
CA LYS A 608 -7.85 -20.15 18.70
C LYS A 608 -7.54 -20.11 20.20
N ASP A 609 -6.49 -19.41 20.57
CA ASP A 609 -6.09 -19.23 21.96
C ASP A 609 -6.82 -18.04 22.60
N ASN A 610 -7.78 -18.34 23.46
CA ASN A 610 -8.47 -17.36 24.32
C ASN A 610 -7.83 -17.23 25.72
N GLY A 611 -6.55 -17.63 25.87
CA GLY A 611 -5.80 -17.49 27.12
C GLY A 611 -5.70 -18.75 27.95
N VAL A 612 -6.10 -19.92 27.43
CA VAL A 612 -5.93 -21.19 28.13
C VAL A 612 -4.45 -21.49 28.37
N ARG A 613 -4.11 -21.95 29.57
CA ARG A 613 -2.75 -22.39 29.93
C ARG A 613 -2.73 -23.79 30.56
N HIS A 614 -3.89 -24.27 30.98
CA HIS A 614 -4.11 -25.62 31.44
C HIS A 614 -5.50 -26.06 30.99
N VAL A 615 -5.61 -27.29 30.52
CA VAL A 615 -6.88 -27.86 30.02
C VAL A 615 -7.35 -28.90 31.03
N GLY A 616 -8.35 -28.57 31.82
CA GLY A 616 -8.98 -29.50 32.79
C GLY A 616 -10.31 -30.06 32.32
N LYS A 617 -11.03 -29.32 31.45
CA LYS A 617 -12.33 -29.70 30.91
C LYS A 617 -12.41 -29.45 29.42
N VAL A 618 -12.73 -30.48 28.63
CA VAL A 618 -12.87 -30.43 27.18
C VAL A 618 -14.31 -30.66 26.78
N LEU A 619 -14.85 -29.75 25.98
CA LEU A 619 -16.15 -29.88 25.33
C LEU A 619 -15.95 -30.29 23.86
N LEU A 620 -16.45 -31.47 23.49
CA LEU A 620 -16.45 -31.92 22.08
C LEU A 620 -17.87 -31.77 21.52
N ALA A 621 -18.11 -30.79 20.66
CA ALA A 621 -19.41 -30.61 20.03
C ALA A 621 -19.43 -31.23 18.63
N LEU A 622 -20.28 -32.23 18.43
CA LEU A 622 -20.37 -32.98 17.16
C LEU A 622 -21.82 -33.00 16.65
N ARG A 623 -21.91 -32.93 15.31
CA ARG A 623 -23.09 -33.43 14.57
C ARG A 623 -22.93 -34.93 14.35
N PRO A 624 -23.97 -35.76 14.59
CA PRO A 624 -23.88 -37.16 14.27
C PRO A 624 -23.49 -37.41 12.79
N GLY A 625 -22.40 -38.14 12.56
CA GLY A 625 -21.89 -38.37 11.20
C GLY A 625 -20.87 -39.50 11.08
N ARG A 626 -20.31 -39.70 9.86
CA ARG A 626 -19.37 -40.79 9.58
C ARG A 626 -18.00 -40.61 10.27
N LYS A 627 -17.56 -39.37 10.52
CA LYS A 627 -16.23 -39.05 11.06
C LYS A 627 -16.20 -38.90 12.59
N ASP A 628 -17.32 -39.14 13.30
CA ASP A 628 -17.42 -38.98 14.75
C ASP A 628 -16.33 -39.71 15.52
N ARG A 629 -15.98 -40.92 15.08
CA ARG A 629 -14.96 -41.75 15.71
C ARG A 629 -13.60 -41.03 15.76
N ASN A 630 -13.19 -40.46 14.63
CA ASN A 630 -11.90 -39.78 14.54
C ASN A 630 -11.83 -38.57 15.48
N PHE A 631 -12.92 -37.77 15.56
CA PHE A 631 -12.97 -36.63 16.46
C PHE A 631 -12.97 -37.05 17.94
N ILE A 632 -13.69 -38.12 18.29
CA ILE A 632 -13.71 -38.67 19.64
C ILE A 632 -12.30 -39.17 20.02
N GLU A 633 -11.62 -39.92 19.15
CA GLU A 633 -10.27 -40.42 19.40
C GLU A 633 -9.26 -39.28 19.61
N ILE A 634 -9.37 -38.18 18.83
CA ILE A 634 -8.50 -36.98 19.00
C ILE A 634 -8.81 -36.29 20.32
N ALA A 635 -10.09 -36.05 20.63
CA ALA A 635 -10.49 -35.44 21.91
C ALA A 635 -10.00 -36.23 23.09
N GLN A 636 -10.05 -37.57 23.03
CA GLN A 636 -9.53 -38.45 24.06
C GLN A 636 -8.01 -38.38 24.21
N ARG A 637 -7.24 -38.28 23.11
CA ARG A 637 -5.80 -38.05 23.17
C ARG A 637 -5.47 -36.74 23.87
N VAL A 638 -6.21 -35.67 23.54
CA VAL A 638 -6.06 -34.37 24.17
C VAL A 638 -6.40 -34.48 25.68
N CYS A 639 -7.49 -35.12 26.04
CA CYS A 639 -7.86 -35.31 27.46
C CYS A 639 -6.83 -36.17 28.21
N ALA A 640 -6.33 -37.26 27.60
CA ALA A 640 -5.30 -38.09 28.21
C ALA A 640 -3.96 -37.34 28.40
N PHE A 641 -3.61 -36.43 27.51
CA PHE A 641 -2.41 -35.61 27.62
C PHE A 641 -2.49 -34.62 28.80
N TYR A 642 -3.66 -34.01 29.04
CA TYR A 642 -3.84 -32.99 30.06
C TYR A 642 -4.48 -33.53 31.35
N ASP A 643 -4.82 -34.82 31.44
CA ASP A 643 -5.64 -35.41 32.50
C ASP A 643 -7.00 -34.71 32.67
N ALA A 644 -7.63 -34.37 31.54
CA ALA A 644 -8.85 -33.57 31.45
C ALA A 644 -10.11 -34.43 31.36
N ALA A 645 -11.24 -33.90 31.87
CA ALA A 645 -12.57 -34.51 31.69
C ALA A 645 -13.14 -34.16 30.30
N LEU A 646 -13.73 -35.16 29.60
CA LEU A 646 -14.36 -34.98 28.29
C LEU A 646 -15.88 -34.94 28.41
N THR A 647 -16.51 -33.92 27.86
CA THR A 647 -17.97 -33.89 27.62
C THR A 647 -18.25 -33.90 26.13
N LEU A 648 -19.01 -34.90 25.68
CA LEU A 648 -19.48 -35.01 24.29
C LEU A 648 -20.86 -34.34 24.21
N LEU A 649 -20.96 -33.25 23.46
CA LEU A 649 -22.17 -32.47 23.29
C LEU A 649 -22.82 -32.74 21.93
N HIS A 650 -24.11 -33.08 21.95
CA HIS A 650 -24.98 -33.07 20.79
C HIS A 650 -26.06 -32.01 20.94
N VAL A 651 -26.16 -31.07 20.03
CA VAL A 651 -27.29 -30.13 19.97
C VAL A 651 -28.24 -30.61 18.89
N VAL A 652 -29.49 -30.87 19.26
CA VAL A 652 -30.51 -31.37 18.35
C VAL A 652 -31.71 -30.39 18.30
N PRO A 653 -32.44 -30.32 17.16
CA PRO A 653 -33.63 -29.48 17.07
C PRO A 653 -34.67 -29.78 18.14
N GLU A 654 -35.46 -28.80 18.55
CA GLU A 654 -36.48 -28.94 19.62
C GLU A 654 -37.52 -30.02 19.29
N ASN A 655 -37.82 -30.23 18.02
CA ASN A 655 -38.81 -31.23 17.56
C ASN A 655 -38.26 -32.69 17.55
N THR A 656 -37.02 -32.93 18.01
CA THR A 656 -36.42 -34.26 18.04
C THR A 656 -37.12 -35.16 19.05
N THR A 657 -37.53 -36.33 18.62
CA THR A 657 -38.24 -37.29 19.49
C THR A 657 -37.34 -37.91 20.56
N ASN A 658 -37.87 -38.16 21.74
CA ASN A 658 -37.10 -38.76 22.86
C ASN A 658 -36.51 -40.13 22.51
N LYS A 659 -37.16 -40.91 21.63
CA LYS A 659 -36.63 -42.18 21.12
C LYS A 659 -35.32 -41.99 20.35
N ASN A 660 -35.22 -40.94 19.51
CA ASN A 660 -34.01 -40.64 18.75
C ASN A 660 -32.88 -40.12 19.68
N ILE A 661 -33.24 -39.37 20.70
CA ILE A 661 -32.28 -38.90 21.72
C ILE A 661 -31.66 -40.07 22.46
N PHE A 662 -32.49 -40.99 22.98
CA PHE A 662 -32.01 -42.16 23.68
C PHE A 662 -31.11 -43.04 22.81
N ALA A 663 -31.47 -43.25 21.55
CA ALA A 663 -30.65 -44.02 20.60
C ALA A 663 -29.31 -43.29 20.31
N MET A 664 -29.28 -41.97 20.28
CA MET A 664 -28.04 -41.17 20.09
C MET A 664 -27.16 -41.26 21.35
N GLU A 665 -27.74 -41.17 22.52
CA GLU A 665 -27.05 -41.28 23.81
C GLU A 665 -26.40 -42.65 23.98
N GLU A 666 -27.14 -43.74 23.73
CA GLU A 666 -26.66 -45.11 23.79
C GLU A 666 -25.51 -45.33 22.82
N LYS A 667 -25.66 -44.88 21.54
CA LYS A 667 -24.63 -44.98 20.51
C LYS A 667 -23.38 -44.18 20.86
N SER A 668 -23.50 -43.01 21.43
CA SER A 668 -22.38 -42.13 21.82
C SER A 668 -21.69 -42.68 23.07
N SER A 669 -22.43 -43.15 24.05
CA SER A 669 -21.91 -43.80 25.27
C SER A 669 -21.15 -45.09 24.97
N SER A 670 -21.67 -45.95 24.06
CA SER A 670 -20.96 -47.15 23.64
C SER A 670 -19.65 -46.89 22.93
N LYS A 671 -19.51 -45.73 22.23
CA LYS A 671 -18.24 -45.30 21.63
C LYS A 671 -17.25 -44.78 22.68
N LEU A 672 -17.73 -44.23 23.78
CA LEU A 672 -16.91 -43.70 24.88
C LEU A 672 -16.46 -44.76 25.87
N GLU A 673 -17.27 -45.78 26.14
CA GLU A 673 -16.96 -46.90 27.07
C GLU A 673 -15.72 -47.71 26.68
N GLN A 674 -15.32 -47.67 25.37
CA GLN A 674 -14.10 -48.33 24.91
C GLN A 674 -12.79 -47.65 25.36
N THR A 675 -12.89 -46.60 26.19
CA THR A 675 -11.75 -45.73 26.54
C THR A 675 -11.62 -45.52 28.04
N LYS A 676 -10.39 -45.27 28.52
CA LYS A 676 -10.06 -45.08 29.94
C LYS A 676 -10.32 -43.65 30.47
N THR A 677 -10.85 -42.75 29.64
CA THR A 677 -11.05 -41.34 29.97
C THR A 677 -12.39 -41.12 30.68
N LYS A 678 -12.45 -40.24 31.68
CA LYS A 678 -13.72 -39.79 32.27
C LYS A 678 -14.48 -38.99 31.20
N ALA A 679 -15.51 -39.59 30.63
CA ALA A 679 -16.28 -38.99 29.55
C ALA A 679 -17.78 -39.05 29.86
N GLU A 680 -18.47 -37.95 29.57
CA GLU A 680 -19.92 -37.78 29.76
C GLU A 680 -20.56 -37.37 28.42
N VAL A 681 -21.78 -37.87 28.16
CA VAL A 681 -22.57 -37.47 26.99
C VAL A 681 -23.67 -36.53 27.44
N THR A 682 -23.76 -35.39 26.79
CA THR A 682 -24.80 -34.37 27.03
C THR A 682 -25.53 -34.10 25.71
N ILE A 683 -26.87 -34.22 25.74
CA ILE A 683 -27.72 -33.89 24.60
C ILE A 683 -28.63 -32.73 24.96
N VAL A 684 -28.57 -31.64 24.19
CA VAL A 684 -29.37 -30.43 24.41
C VAL A 684 -30.32 -30.21 23.25
N LYS A 685 -31.59 -29.95 23.52
CA LYS A 685 -32.56 -29.53 22.50
C LYS A 685 -32.47 -28.03 22.35
N SER A 686 -32.17 -27.57 21.14
CA SER A 686 -32.13 -26.13 20.79
C SER A 686 -32.14 -25.93 19.27
N ASP A 687 -32.92 -24.96 18.82
CA ASP A 687 -32.89 -24.50 17.43
C ASP A 687 -31.80 -23.44 17.19
N ASP A 688 -31.11 -22.98 18.27
CA ASP A 688 -29.90 -22.14 18.16
C ASP A 688 -28.65 -22.91 18.65
N PRO A 689 -28.00 -23.69 17.83
CA PRO A 689 -26.80 -24.45 18.18
C PRO A 689 -25.61 -23.53 18.51
N VAL A 690 -25.53 -22.34 17.90
CA VAL A 690 -24.43 -21.41 18.15
C VAL A 690 -24.50 -20.84 19.55
N GLY A 691 -25.62 -20.26 19.93
CA GLY A 691 -25.82 -19.72 21.29
C GLY A 691 -25.71 -20.80 22.34
N THR A 692 -26.22 -22.03 22.10
CA THR A 692 -26.13 -23.16 23.05
C THR A 692 -24.66 -23.58 23.27
N ILE A 693 -23.88 -23.80 22.23
CA ILE A 693 -22.47 -24.22 22.35
C ILE A 693 -21.63 -23.10 22.97
N SER A 694 -21.86 -21.86 22.53
CA SER A 694 -21.19 -20.68 23.08
C SER A 694 -21.48 -20.51 24.60
N GLY A 695 -22.75 -20.61 24.99
CA GLY A 695 -23.13 -20.53 26.41
C GLY A 695 -22.50 -21.64 27.26
N MET A 696 -22.48 -22.88 26.78
CA MET A 696 -21.83 -23.98 27.46
C MET A 696 -20.31 -23.83 27.53
N SER A 697 -19.68 -23.21 26.54
CA SER A 697 -18.21 -23.04 26.48
C SER A 697 -17.65 -22.28 27.68
N THR A 698 -18.45 -21.49 28.38
CA THR A 698 -18.07 -20.75 29.61
C THR A 698 -17.61 -21.63 30.75
N SER A 699 -18.02 -22.91 30.78
CA SER A 699 -17.70 -23.89 31.83
C SER A 699 -16.57 -24.85 31.48
N TYR A 700 -15.95 -24.65 30.33
CA TYR A 700 -14.88 -25.48 29.75
C TYR A 700 -13.65 -24.68 29.41
N ASP A 701 -12.50 -25.35 29.28
CA ASP A 701 -11.22 -24.74 28.95
C ASP A 701 -10.94 -24.82 27.43
N LEU A 702 -11.40 -25.92 26.81
CA LEU A 702 -11.17 -26.17 25.37
C LEU A 702 -12.45 -26.71 24.72
N LEU A 703 -12.86 -26.04 23.64
CA LEU A 703 -13.94 -26.51 22.76
C LEU A 703 -13.33 -27.14 21.51
N ILE A 704 -13.66 -28.38 21.23
CA ILE A 704 -13.26 -29.10 20.01
C ILE A 704 -14.45 -29.15 19.04
N LEU A 705 -14.23 -28.72 17.80
CA LEU A 705 -15.24 -28.69 16.76
C LEU A 705 -14.69 -29.32 15.46
N GLY A 706 -15.51 -30.08 14.76
CA GLY A 706 -15.23 -30.50 13.39
C GLY A 706 -15.48 -29.34 12.41
N THR A 707 -14.79 -29.36 11.28
CA THR A 707 -15.10 -28.43 10.18
C THR A 707 -16.36 -28.89 9.46
N PRO A 708 -17.25 -27.96 9.04
CA PRO A 708 -18.43 -28.28 8.23
C PRO A 708 -18.03 -28.89 6.87
N GLU A 709 -18.95 -29.64 6.25
CA GLU A 709 -18.74 -30.17 4.90
C GLU A 709 -18.53 -29.05 3.86
N LYS A 710 -17.85 -29.39 2.74
CA LYS A 710 -17.31 -28.45 1.74
C LYS A 710 -18.22 -27.28 1.31
N ASP A 711 -19.53 -27.48 1.20
CA ASP A 711 -20.44 -26.44 0.70
C ASP A 711 -20.72 -25.32 1.71
N ASN A 712 -20.74 -25.61 3.00
CA ASN A 712 -20.93 -24.61 4.04
C ASN A 712 -19.62 -23.88 4.40
N TRP A 713 -18.49 -24.52 4.20
CA TRP A 713 -17.18 -23.96 4.45
C TRP A 713 -16.83 -22.84 3.47
N ILE A 714 -17.25 -22.96 2.23
CA ILE A 714 -17.11 -21.90 1.21
C ILE A 714 -17.81 -20.63 1.69
N ASN A 715 -18.98 -20.73 2.29
CA ASN A 715 -19.71 -19.58 2.85
C ASN A 715 -19.02 -18.98 4.09
N VAL A 716 -18.37 -19.80 4.92
CA VAL A 716 -17.58 -19.33 6.09
C VAL A 716 -16.29 -18.66 5.64
N LEU A 717 -15.65 -19.20 4.60
CA LEU A 717 -14.37 -18.69 4.08
C LEU A 717 -14.50 -17.46 3.19
N PHE A 718 -15.62 -17.34 2.46
CA PHE A 718 -15.79 -16.35 1.39
C PHE A 718 -17.05 -15.49 1.51
N GLY A 719 -17.99 -15.88 2.34
CA GLY A 719 -19.30 -15.23 2.45
C GLY A 719 -19.39 -14.10 3.49
N GLY A 720 -18.27 -13.49 3.92
CA GLY A 720 -18.31 -12.53 5.02
C GLY A 720 -18.78 -13.14 6.35
N GLY A 721 -18.91 -14.46 6.40
CA GLY A 721 -19.32 -15.23 7.56
C GLY A 721 -18.14 -15.41 8.50
N LYS A 722 -18.24 -14.80 9.67
CA LYS A 722 -17.43 -15.16 10.82
C LYS A 722 -17.83 -16.59 11.24
N ASP A 723 -16.86 -17.43 11.65
CA ASP A 723 -17.21 -18.68 12.33
C ASP A 723 -17.81 -18.35 13.71
N LYS A 724 -19.13 -18.21 13.73
CA LYS A 724 -19.86 -17.82 14.93
C LYS A 724 -19.54 -18.70 16.14
N PHE A 725 -19.38 -20.02 15.94
CA PHE A 725 -19.00 -20.92 17.02
C PHE A 725 -17.65 -20.55 17.63
N THR A 726 -16.67 -20.22 16.79
CA THR A 726 -15.35 -19.85 17.28
C THR A 726 -15.31 -18.42 17.80
N GLU A 727 -16.07 -17.49 17.21
CA GLU A 727 -16.08 -16.09 17.62
C GLU A 727 -16.79 -15.89 18.97
N GLU A 728 -17.94 -16.53 19.16
CA GLU A 728 -18.80 -16.36 20.34
C GLU A 728 -18.38 -17.24 21.52
N SER A 729 -17.49 -18.25 21.31
CA SER A 729 -17.02 -19.12 22.38
C SER A 729 -16.14 -18.40 23.40
N ALA A 730 -16.41 -18.64 24.70
CA ALA A 730 -15.66 -18.05 25.79
C ALA A 730 -14.30 -18.73 26.04
N CYS A 731 -14.21 -20.05 25.83
CA CYS A 731 -12.97 -20.82 25.98
C CYS A 731 -12.15 -20.85 24.69
N SER A 732 -10.95 -21.42 24.76
CA SER A 732 -10.12 -21.67 23.56
C SER A 732 -10.77 -22.72 22.67
N VAL A 733 -10.58 -22.58 21.34
CA VAL A 733 -11.26 -23.42 20.35
C VAL A 733 -10.27 -24.14 19.46
N LEU A 734 -10.47 -25.44 19.28
CA LEU A 734 -9.72 -26.30 18.37
C LEU A 734 -10.64 -26.80 17.25
N ARG A 735 -10.43 -26.29 16.05
CA ARG A 735 -11.11 -26.72 14.83
C ARG A 735 -10.33 -27.81 14.14
N LEU A 736 -10.96 -28.93 13.88
CA LEU A 736 -10.33 -30.10 13.27
C LEU A 736 -10.90 -30.38 11.88
N THR A 737 -10.00 -30.55 10.93
CA THR A 737 -10.31 -31.08 9.58
C THR A 737 -9.58 -32.41 9.41
N VAL A 738 -10.31 -33.50 9.40
CA VAL A 738 -9.76 -34.81 9.14
C VAL A 738 -10.00 -35.18 7.69
N LYS A 739 -8.92 -35.49 6.96
CA LYS A 739 -9.00 -35.96 5.58
C LYS A 739 -9.28 -37.48 5.55
N ASP A 740 -9.89 -37.93 4.44
CA ASP A 740 -10.26 -39.32 4.22
C ASP A 740 -9.04 -40.20 3.91
#